data_7b816133f18fd2c7522874e2012e6a89
#
_entry.id   7b816133f18fd2c7522874e2012e6a89
#
_cell.length_a   1.000
_cell.length_b   1.000
_cell.length_c   1.000
_cell.angle_alpha   90.00
_cell.angle_beta   90.00
_cell.angle_gamma   90.00
#
_symmetry.space_group_name_H-M   'P 1'
#
loop_
_entity.id
_entity.type
_entity.pdbx_description
1 polymer ?
#
loop_
_entity_poly.entity_id
_entity_poly.type
_entity_poly.pdbx_seq_one_letter_code
_entity_poly.pdbx_strand_id
1 'polypeptide(L)'
;MSRIHVTTKYPAIVRTGVVTCLLVIFSCVAQAQNRDVNNLVFSGDNAVKQKNLYGAAKLYEEALKFDSKMYDIVWKAAEAYRLDNDYANAMRLYKVLVDKVEDKYPNATYRYAQMLKSNEDFMRAQYFFKRFITLSKKDGFKGDKENAEYAEQEILNCEYAWKQQNHPQAVDVKHADEGMNSVYSDFGAVLGGESVFFSSIRPENDSSKEYKSQIYSAEVDNFNSAKQIDVKLENTSADISNPCVSADGNKMYFSLNEDFVNGHTYIYMCERDGDEWSTPKKLPEKINVQGYNSTQPFLVEFESRPDVLLWSSDRPGGEGGYDIYSCEILPDGNFGSVKNIGRPIIEDERFAEFTDTTSLINTPGDEITPFYSTIDTTLYFSSNHYQTIGAFDIFSVKGNFRVWEDVQNLGYPINSAQNDMYYKVYPEQGIAFLTSNRKGAMSQTHQSCCNDIFYYNIEKYVSEEDRIKAETEIRIATLTQRTRLLVPISLYFHNDIPNPNSWDTVTTQNYSDTYFAYMQMQDKYRREFSKGLDRTRREEAVDSIDNFFAGKVEENYNRLIEFTKMMKELLESGQKVAITIKGFTSPLNTVEYNNNLAKRRISSLVNFFDEYESGVFRQYIENGQIEYKFVAFGKTMAAANVSDDRNDQRNSVYNPAAARERRIEIIAIEIESE
;
A
#
# COMPACT_ATOMS: atom_id res chain seq x y z
N MET A 1 67.08 15.97 58.58
CA MET A 1 66.18 16.14 57.47
C MET A 1 65.66 14.77 57.01
N SER A 2 64.67 14.26 57.59
CA SER A 2 64.05 12.92 57.31
C SER A 2 62.75 13.10 56.55
N ARG A 3 62.70 12.57 55.31
CA ARG A 3 61.45 12.50 54.51
C ARG A 3 60.62 11.35 55.02
N ILE A 4 59.40 11.69 55.49
CA ILE A 4 58.36 10.70 55.84
C ILE A 4 57.58 10.39 54.53
N HIS A 5 57.71 9.13 54.09
CA HIS A 5 56.83 8.58 53.03
C HIS A 5 55.57 8.02 53.68
N VAL A 6 54.41 8.64 53.47
CA VAL A 6 53.14 8.10 53.86
C VAL A 6 52.56 7.32 52.65
N THR A 7 52.64 6.01 52.72
CA THR A 7 51.93 5.12 51.79
C THR A 7 50.54 4.76 52.40
N THR A 8 49.50 5.38 51.90
CA THR A 8 48.13 4.98 52.21
C THR A 8 47.79 3.72 51.41
N LYS A 9 47.85 2.57 52.07
CA LYS A 9 47.26 1.32 51.54
C LYS A 9 45.76 1.33 51.88
N TYR A 10 44.92 1.51 50.85
CA TYR A 10 43.49 1.22 51.00
C TYR A 10 43.28 -0.30 51.03
N PRO A 11 42.54 -0.87 51.99
CA PRO A 11 42.35 -2.30 52.06
C PRO A 11 41.53 -2.83 50.89
N ALA A 12 41.90 -3.97 50.34
CA ALA A 12 41.29 -4.66 49.18
C ALA A 12 39.76 -4.93 49.38
N ILE A 13 39.30 -5.00 50.63
CA ILE A 13 37.93 -5.24 51.04
C ILE A 13 36.98 -4.10 50.59
N VAL A 14 37.41 -2.84 50.49
CA VAL A 14 36.59 -1.70 50.06
C VAL A 14 36.35 -1.74 48.56
N ARG A 15 37.34 -2.20 47.77
CA ARG A 15 37.18 -2.36 46.30
C ARG A 15 36.18 -3.46 45.94
N THR A 16 36.21 -4.58 46.66
CA THR A 16 35.29 -5.69 46.39
C THR A 16 33.85 -5.33 46.81
N GLY A 17 33.62 -4.62 47.91
CA GLY A 17 32.32 -4.17 48.35
C GLY A 17 31.70 -3.15 47.36
N VAL A 18 32.45 -2.21 46.83
CA VAL A 18 31.95 -1.23 45.86
C VAL A 18 31.59 -1.87 44.50
N VAL A 19 32.40 -2.83 44.02
CA VAL A 19 32.11 -3.58 42.78
C VAL A 19 30.88 -4.47 42.98
N THR A 20 30.73 -5.12 44.15
CA THR A 20 29.56 -5.95 44.44
C THR A 20 28.28 -5.10 44.56
N CYS A 21 28.30 -3.94 45.21
CA CYS A 21 27.21 -3.00 45.27
C CYS A 21 26.82 -2.47 43.90
N LEU A 22 27.78 -2.11 43.04
CA LEU A 22 27.52 -1.69 41.66
C LEU A 22 26.90 -2.81 40.84
N LEU A 23 27.33 -4.06 40.96
CA LEU A 23 26.77 -5.21 40.26
C LEU A 23 25.33 -5.51 40.75
N VAL A 24 25.04 -5.36 42.05
CA VAL A 24 23.69 -5.52 42.60
C VAL A 24 22.78 -4.40 42.15
N ILE A 25 23.24 -3.16 42.13
CA ILE A 25 22.47 -2.02 41.61
C ILE A 25 22.19 -2.21 40.10
N PHE A 26 23.20 -2.61 39.29
CA PHE A 26 22.99 -2.92 37.88
C PHE A 26 22.00 -4.07 37.66
N SER A 27 22.05 -5.13 38.47
CA SER A 27 21.10 -6.24 38.40
C SER A 27 19.67 -5.82 38.79
N CYS A 28 19.51 -4.99 39.82
CA CYS A 28 18.21 -4.46 40.24
C CYS A 28 17.61 -3.52 39.20
N VAL A 29 18.41 -2.64 38.58
CA VAL A 29 17.97 -1.76 37.49
C VAL A 29 17.58 -2.58 36.26
N ALA A 30 18.37 -3.58 35.87
CA ALA A 30 18.07 -4.48 34.75
C ALA A 30 16.79 -5.31 35.02
N GLN A 31 16.55 -5.76 36.24
CA GLN A 31 15.32 -6.46 36.61
C GLN A 31 14.09 -5.54 36.63
N ALA A 32 14.24 -4.27 37.06
CA ALA A 32 13.18 -3.27 36.97
C ALA A 32 12.81 -2.95 35.51
N GLN A 33 13.80 -2.70 34.67
CA GLN A 33 13.59 -2.49 33.24
C GLN A 33 12.90 -3.68 32.55
N ASN A 34 13.34 -4.92 32.82
CA ASN A 34 12.67 -6.11 32.28
C ASN A 34 11.21 -6.24 32.74
N ARG A 35 10.89 -5.83 33.96
CA ARG A 35 9.53 -5.86 34.49
C ARG A 35 8.65 -4.81 33.77
N ASP A 36 9.18 -3.63 33.52
CA ASP A 36 8.47 -2.55 32.81
C ASP A 36 8.20 -2.94 31.34
N VAL A 37 9.20 -3.51 30.65
CA VAL A 37 9.03 -4.05 29.28
C VAL A 37 7.95 -5.13 29.25
N ASN A 38 8.01 -6.11 30.16
CA ASN A 38 7.03 -7.19 30.21
C ASN A 38 5.61 -6.68 30.48
N ASN A 39 5.44 -5.67 31.35
CA ASN A 39 4.15 -5.04 31.62
C ASN A 39 3.60 -4.33 30.39
N LEU A 40 4.45 -3.58 29.63
CA LEU A 40 4.06 -2.91 28.39
C LEU A 40 3.64 -3.92 27.33
N VAL A 41 4.41 -4.99 27.14
CA VAL A 41 4.09 -6.05 26.17
C VAL A 41 2.78 -6.75 26.58
N PHE A 42 2.61 -7.10 27.83
CA PHE A 42 1.36 -7.71 28.32
C PHE A 42 0.14 -6.79 28.11
N SER A 43 0.30 -5.49 28.38
CA SER A 43 -0.76 -4.50 28.11
C SER A 43 -1.05 -4.37 26.62
N GLY A 44 -0.03 -4.41 25.78
CA GLY A 44 -0.17 -4.43 24.32
C GLY A 44 -0.91 -5.68 23.83
N ASP A 45 -0.54 -6.87 24.33
CA ASP A 45 -1.21 -8.13 23.99
C ASP A 45 -2.69 -8.13 24.42
N ASN A 46 -3.03 -7.48 25.53
CA ASN A 46 -4.43 -7.31 25.96
C ASN A 46 -5.17 -6.30 25.08
N ALA A 47 -4.51 -5.20 24.67
CA ALA A 47 -5.09 -4.23 23.75
C ALA A 47 -5.43 -4.88 22.40
N VAL A 48 -4.56 -5.76 21.88
CA VAL A 48 -4.86 -6.55 20.66
C VAL A 48 -6.11 -7.41 20.85
N LYS A 49 -6.25 -8.11 21.98
CA LYS A 49 -7.45 -8.91 22.28
C LYS A 49 -8.73 -8.07 22.33
N GLN A 50 -8.61 -6.82 22.77
CA GLN A 50 -9.70 -5.84 22.82
C GLN A 50 -9.91 -5.12 21.49
N LYS A 51 -9.22 -5.51 20.42
CA LYS A 51 -9.22 -4.86 19.09
C LYS A 51 -8.75 -3.39 19.10
N ASN A 52 -8.11 -2.93 20.19
CA ASN A 52 -7.45 -1.62 20.25
C ASN A 52 -6.03 -1.73 19.66
N LEU A 53 -5.94 -1.81 18.33
CA LEU A 53 -4.70 -2.06 17.60
C LEU A 53 -3.74 -0.87 17.67
N TYR A 54 -4.26 0.35 17.55
CA TYR A 54 -3.46 1.57 17.71
C TYR A 54 -2.82 1.66 19.10
N GLY A 55 -3.61 1.46 20.15
CA GLY A 55 -3.12 1.42 21.53
C GLY A 55 -2.06 0.34 21.74
N ALA A 56 -2.27 -0.86 21.18
CA ALA A 56 -1.31 -1.95 21.22
C ALA A 56 0.04 -1.57 20.58
N ALA A 57 -0.01 -1.00 19.37
CA ALA A 57 1.19 -0.57 18.64
C ALA A 57 2.01 0.46 19.45
N LYS A 58 1.35 1.44 20.04
CA LYS A 58 2.00 2.44 20.92
C LYS A 58 2.65 1.82 22.14
N LEU A 59 1.99 0.86 22.81
CA LEU A 59 2.56 0.15 23.97
C LEU A 59 3.78 -0.68 23.58
N TYR A 60 3.77 -1.34 22.44
CA TYR A 60 4.94 -2.05 21.91
C TYR A 60 6.09 -1.09 21.57
N GLU A 61 5.80 0.07 20.97
CA GLU A 61 6.84 1.08 20.70
C GLU A 61 7.45 1.64 21.99
N GLU A 62 6.65 1.85 23.05
CA GLU A 62 7.18 2.24 24.35
C GLU A 62 8.13 1.16 24.91
N ALA A 63 7.79 -0.12 24.76
CA ALA A 63 8.68 -1.21 25.14
C ALA A 63 9.99 -1.19 24.34
N LEU A 64 9.95 -0.89 23.04
CA LEU A 64 11.12 -0.80 22.17
C LEU A 64 12.08 0.37 22.49
N LYS A 65 11.63 1.37 23.27
CA LYS A 65 12.53 2.43 23.75
C LYS A 65 13.56 1.91 24.76
N PHE A 66 13.30 0.79 25.42
CA PHE A 66 14.26 0.14 26.34
C PHE A 66 15.34 -0.65 25.57
N ASP A 67 14.96 -1.33 24.50
CA ASP A 67 15.89 -2.02 23.59
C ASP A 67 15.23 -2.18 22.21
N SER A 68 15.76 -1.49 21.24
CA SER A 68 15.29 -1.52 19.83
C SER A 68 15.60 -2.85 19.11
N LYS A 69 16.38 -3.76 19.73
CA LYS A 69 16.73 -5.08 19.18
C LYS A 69 15.79 -6.20 19.65
N MET A 70 14.73 -5.88 20.38
CA MET A 70 13.67 -6.84 20.74
C MET A 70 12.79 -7.15 19.51
N TYR A 71 13.34 -7.88 18.54
CA TYR A 71 12.71 -8.10 17.23
C TYR A 71 11.34 -8.79 17.28
N ASP A 72 11.07 -9.60 18.31
CA ASP A 72 9.72 -10.16 18.54
C ASP A 72 8.69 -9.06 18.85
N ILE A 73 9.10 -8.00 19.55
CA ILE A 73 8.23 -6.84 19.85
C ILE A 73 8.14 -5.94 18.62
N VAL A 74 9.21 -5.78 17.84
CA VAL A 74 9.17 -5.09 16.55
C VAL A 74 8.13 -5.74 15.62
N TRP A 75 8.10 -7.09 15.58
CA TRP A 75 7.10 -7.83 14.81
C TRP A 75 5.67 -7.56 15.32
N LYS A 76 5.45 -7.65 16.63
CA LYS A 76 4.13 -7.37 17.24
C LYS A 76 3.65 -5.94 16.95
N ALA A 77 4.53 -4.96 17.07
CA ALA A 77 4.21 -3.57 16.77
C ALA A 77 3.90 -3.38 15.27
N ALA A 78 4.68 -3.99 14.39
CA ALA A 78 4.45 -3.93 12.95
C ALA A 78 3.10 -4.55 12.54
N GLU A 79 2.75 -5.73 13.12
CA GLU A 79 1.46 -6.37 12.88
C GLU A 79 0.30 -5.53 13.44
N ALA A 80 0.45 -4.93 14.63
CA ALA A 80 -0.57 -4.06 15.21
C ALA A 80 -0.82 -2.83 14.31
N TYR A 81 0.22 -2.15 13.84
CA TYR A 81 0.09 -1.05 12.89
C TYR A 81 -0.51 -1.48 11.55
N ARG A 82 -0.10 -2.64 11.01
CA ARG A 82 -0.65 -3.16 9.76
C ARG A 82 -2.16 -3.43 9.85
N LEU A 83 -2.59 -4.04 10.95
CA LEU A 83 -4.00 -4.36 11.20
C LEU A 83 -4.83 -3.10 11.52
N ASP A 84 -4.18 -2.03 12.00
CA ASP A 84 -4.77 -0.71 12.22
C ASP A 84 -4.76 0.15 10.93
N ASN A 85 -4.28 -0.39 9.82
CA ASN A 85 -4.05 0.29 8.55
C ASN A 85 -3.01 1.43 8.59
N ASP A 86 -2.20 1.57 9.64
CA ASP A 86 -1.06 2.50 9.66
C ASP A 86 0.11 1.91 8.86
N TYR A 87 -0.06 1.91 7.54
CA TYR A 87 0.89 1.28 6.62
C TYR A 87 2.28 1.92 6.66
N ALA A 88 2.36 3.20 6.96
CA ALA A 88 3.64 3.91 7.05
C ALA A 88 4.48 3.43 8.25
N ASN A 89 3.88 3.32 9.43
CA ASN A 89 4.56 2.82 10.62
C ASN A 89 4.81 1.30 10.54
N ALA A 90 3.87 0.52 10.01
CA ALA A 90 4.07 -0.90 9.73
C ALA A 90 5.26 -1.12 8.80
N MET A 91 5.33 -0.38 7.67
CA MET A 91 6.43 -0.43 6.71
C MET A 91 7.79 -0.15 7.36
N ARG A 92 7.87 0.88 8.19
CA ARG A 92 9.09 1.25 8.91
C ARG A 92 9.60 0.10 9.79
N LEU A 93 8.71 -0.56 10.52
CA LEU A 93 9.07 -1.64 11.44
C LEU A 93 9.40 -2.95 10.72
N TYR A 94 8.62 -3.33 9.68
CA TYR A 94 8.99 -4.50 8.87
C TYR A 94 10.34 -4.33 8.20
N LYS A 95 10.66 -3.10 7.74
CA LYS A 95 11.99 -2.81 7.18
C LYS A 95 13.11 -3.12 8.17
N VAL A 96 12.94 -2.81 9.46
CA VAL A 96 13.92 -3.17 10.49
C VAL A 96 14.16 -4.68 10.55
N LEU A 97 13.09 -5.48 10.48
CA LEU A 97 13.20 -6.94 10.50
C LEU A 97 13.88 -7.49 9.24
N VAL A 98 13.51 -6.97 8.08
CA VAL A 98 14.12 -7.33 6.79
C VAL A 98 15.62 -7.01 6.78
N ASP A 99 16.00 -5.81 7.24
CA ASP A 99 17.39 -5.36 7.19
C ASP A 99 18.30 -6.07 8.23
N LYS A 100 17.75 -6.50 9.38
CA LYS A 100 18.54 -6.96 10.51
C LYS A 100 18.43 -8.46 10.81
N VAL A 101 17.29 -9.07 10.56
CA VAL A 101 16.98 -10.44 11.03
C VAL A 101 16.07 -11.22 10.07
N GLU A 102 16.17 -10.98 8.77
CA GLU A 102 15.30 -11.57 7.74
C GLU A 102 15.22 -13.10 7.84
N ASP A 103 16.34 -13.78 8.08
CA ASP A 103 16.35 -15.24 8.21
C ASP A 103 15.53 -15.76 9.40
N LYS A 104 15.36 -14.93 10.44
CA LYS A 104 14.53 -15.26 11.60
C LYS A 104 13.06 -14.91 11.37
N TYR A 105 12.78 -13.84 10.62
CA TYR A 105 11.44 -13.32 10.34
C TYR A 105 11.20 -13.19 8.82
N PRO A 106 11.29 -14.27 8.05
CA PRO A 106 11.18 -14.16 6.59
C PRO A 106 9.82 -13.63 6.12
N ASN A 107 8.73 -13.85 6.88
CA ASN A 107 7.43 -13.24 6.58
C ASN A 107 7.46 -11.70 6.64
N ALA A 108 8.43 -11.08 7.32
CA ALA A 108 8.59 -9.63 7.31
C ALA A 108 8.88 -9.08 5.90
N THR A 109 9.59 -9.85 5.07
CA THR A 109 9.83 -9.47 3.67
C THR A 109 8.54 -9.41 2.86
N TYR A 110 7.64 -10.40 3.04
CA TYR A 110 6.32 -10.40 2.41
C TYR A 110 5.45 -9.22 2.91
N ARG A 111 5.37 -9.03 4.23
CA ARG A 111 4.61 -7.93 4.84
C ARG A 111 5.17 -6.56 4.45
N TYR A 112 6.49 -6.42 4.37
CA TYR A 112 7.13 -5.20 3.89
C TYR A 112 6.74 -4.88 2.45
N ALA A 113 6.70 -5.89 1.57
CA ALA A 113 6.25 -5.74 0.20
C ALA A 113 4.77 -5.29 0.13
N GLN A 114 3.89 -5.86 0.95
CA GLN A 114 2.50 -5.41 1.06
C GLN A 114 2.40 -3.94 1.49
N MET A 115 3.16 -3.52 2.49
CA MET A 115 3.18 -2.12 2.94
C MET A 115 3.73 -1.16 1.88
N LEU A 116 4.70 -1.59 1.09
CA LEU A 116 5.20 -0.82 -0.06
C LEU A 116 4.08 -0.65 -1.11
N LYS A 117 3.33 -1.72 -1.44
CA LYS A 117 2.18 -1.66 -2.33
C LYS A 117 1.15 -0.66 -1.82
N SER A 118 0.75 -0.76 -0.55
CA SER A 118 -0.21 0.18 0.08
C SER A 118 0.30 1.63 0.15
N ASN A 119 1.62 1.86 0.07
CA ASN A 119 2.19 3.20 -0.06
C ASN A 119 2.47 3.61 -1.52
N GLU A 120 1.91 2.90 -2.50
CA GLU A 120 2.05 3.15 -3.95
C GLU A 120 3.46 2.95 -4.51
N ASP A 121 4.35 2.29 -3.76
CA ASP A 121 5.70 1.95 -4.21
C ASP A 121 5.70 0.54 -4.86
N PHE A 122 4.97 0.44 -5.97
CA PHE A 122 4.71 -0.84 -6.64
C PHE A 122 5.98 -1.53 -7.15
N MET A 123 6.96 -0.75 -7.59
CA MET A 123 8.22 -1.30 -8.11
C MET A 123 9.04 -1.96 -7.01
N ARG A 124 9.17 -1.30 -5.85
CA ARG A 124 9.86 -1.91 -4.70
C ARG A 124 9.04 -3.04 -4.09
N ALA A 125 7.72 -2.92 -4.04
CA ALA A 125 6.84 -4.01 -3.61
C ALA A 125 7.10 -5.28 -4.45
N GLN A 126 7.11 -5.16 -5.78
CA GLN A 126 7.40 -6.26 -6.71
C GLN A 126 8.79 -6.89 -6.44
N TYR A 127 9.81 -6.08 -6.20
CA TYR A 127 11.14 -6.56 -5.84
C TYR A 127 11.12 -7.41 -4.57
N PHE A 128 10.47 -6.94 -3.50
CA PHE A 128 10.43 -7.66 -2.23
C PHE A 128 9.53 -8.91 -2.28
N PHE A 129 8.46 -8.93 -3.07
CA PHE A 129 7.71 -10.15 -3.34
C PHE A 129 8.57 -11.20 -4.06
N LYS A 130 9.33 -10.83 -5.10
CA LYS A 130 10.31 -11.72 -5.78
C LYS A 130 11.39 -12.22 -4.81
N ARG A 131 11.88 -11.35 -3.93
CA ARG A 131 12.84 -11.70 -2.87
C ARG A 131 12.24 -12.72 -1.91
N PHE A 132 11.00 -12.53 -1.45
CA PHE A 132 10.30 -13.48 -0.58
C PHE A 132 10.15 -14.85 -1.24
N ILE A 133 9.73 -14.93 -2.51
CA ILE A 133 9.66 -16.19 -3.27
C ILE A 133 11.05 -16.88 -3.33
N THR A 134 12.10 -16.10 -3.48
CA THR A 134 13.48 -16.64 -3.47
C THR A 134 13.86 -17.18 -2.10
N LEU A 135 13.47 -16.51 -1.02
CA LEU A 135 13.69 -16.94 0.35
C LEU A 135 12.90 -18.22 0.66
N SER A 136 11.65 -18.33 0.20
CA SER A 136 10.78 -19.50 0.48
C SER A 136 11.31 -20.81 -0.09
N LYS A 137 12.19 -20.73 -1.11
CA LYS A 137 12.84 -21.88 -1.76
C LYS A 137 14.11 -22.36 -1.06
N LYS A 138 14.59 -21.62 -0.03
CA LYS A 138 15.81 -22.01 0.71
C LYS A 138 15.52 -23.15 1.70
N ASP A 139 16.53 -24.03 1.88
CA ASP A 139 16.47 -25.04 2.93
C ASP A 139 16.38 -24.38 4.32
N GLY A 140 15.48 -24.93 5.17
CA GLY A 140 15.28 -24.40 6.52
C GLY A 140 14.48 -23.10 6.59
N PHE A 141 13.77 -22.71 5.53
CA PHE A 141 12.87 -21.57 5.54
C PHE A 141 11.86 -21.65 6.70
N LYS A 142 11.77 -20.55 7.48
CA LYS A 142 10.94 -20.46 8.71
C LYS A 142 9.66 -19.65 8.52
N GLY A 143 9.40 -19.18 7.31
CA GLY A 143 8.20 -18.42 6.99
C GLY A 143 7.07 -19.29 6.50
N ASP A 144 5.97 -18.63 6.18
CA ASP A 144 4.79 -19.24 5.61
C ASP A 144 4.99 -19.45 4.10
N LYS A 145 4.96 -20.70 3.66
CA LYS A 145 5.17 -21.05 2.24
C LYS A 145 3.97 -20.70 1.37
N GLU A 146 2.77 -20.67 1.92
CA GLU A 146 1.55 -20.30 1.19
C GLU A 146 1.62 -18.84 0.72
N ASN A 147 2.26 -17.97 1.49
CA ASN A 147 2.51 -16.59 1.07
C ASN A 147 3.36 -16.49 -0.22
N ALA A 148 4.05 -17.54 -0.65
CA ALA A 148 4.81 -17.51 -1.90
C ALA A 148 3.89 -17.53 -3.14
N GLU A 149 2.78 -18.24 -3.08
CA GLU A 149 1.77 -18.27 -4.13
C GLU A 149 1.05 -16.91 -4.20
N TYR A 150 0.67 -16.35 -3.03
CA TYR A 150 0.13 -14.99 -2.95
C TYR A 150 1.13 -13.94 -3.45
N ALA A 151 2.43 -14.11 -3.17
CA ALA A 151 3.46 -13.19 -3.66
C ALA A 151 3.60 -13.21 -5.20
N GLU A 152 3.38 -14.36 -5.85
CA GLU A 152 3.36 -14.44 -7.31
C GLU A 152 2.20 -13.63 -7.90
N GLN A 153 1.01 -13.72 -7.30
CA GLN A 153 -0.14 -12.91 -7.70
C GLN A 153 0.11 -11.42 -7.42
N GLU A 154 0.68 -11.07 -6.26
CA GLU A 154 0.97 -9.70 -5.90
C GLU A 154 2.03 -9.02 -6.80
N ILE A 155 2.93 -9.79 -7.41
CA ILE A 155 3.84 -9.28 -8.44
C ILE A 155 3.05 -8.79 -9.67
N LEU A 156 2.04 -9.58 -10.10
CA LEU A 156 1.17 -9.21 -11.21
C LEU A 156 0.27 -8.01 -10.85
N ASN A 157 -0.24 -8.00 -9.62
CA ASN A 157 -1.03 -6.90 -9.09
C ASN A 157 -0.22 -5.59 -9.04
N CYS A 158 1.04 -5.62 -8.61
CA CYS A 158 1.93 -4.45 -8.63
C CYS A 158 2.19 -3.93 -10.05
N GLU A 159 2.36 -4.83 -11.02
CA GLU A 159 2.54 -4.42 -12.41
C GLU A 159 1.27 -3.79 -12.98
N TYR A 160 0.12 -4.39 -12.70
CA TYR A 160 -1.18 -3.86 -13.07
C TYR A 160 -1.43 -2.49 -12.44
N ALA A 161 -1.23 -2.37 -11.13
CA ALA A 161 -1.41 -1.12 -10.39
C ALA A 161 -0.53 0.01 -10.95
N TRP A 162 0.72 -0.29 -11.25
CA TRP A 162 1.64 0.66 -11.86
C TRP A 162 1.13 1.14 -13.25
N LYS A 163 0.64 0.21 -14.10
CA LYS A 163 0.04 0.55 -15.39
C LYS A 163 -1.19 1.44 -15.22
N GLN A 164 -2.09 1.07 -14.30
CA GLN A 164 -3.31 1.83 -14.03
C GLN A 164 -3.03 3.26 -13.56
N GLN A 165 -2.06 3.46 -12.67
CA GLN A 165 -1.67 4.81 -12.26
C GLN A 165 -1.07 5.66 -13.39
N ASN A 166 -0.43 5.04 -14.37
CA ASN A 166 0.12 5.74 -15.54
C ASN A 166 -0.92 5.98 -16.62
N HIS A 167 -2.05 5.28 -16.58
CA HIS A 167 -3.19 5.43 -17.50
C HIS A 167 -4.47 5.70 -16.71
N PRO A 168 -4.57 6.81 -15.95
CA PRO A 168 -5.74 7.11 -15.14
C PRO A 168 -6.97 7.34 -16.01
N GLN A 169 -8.14 6.97 -15.48
CA GLN A 169 -9.39 7.40 -16.07
C GLN A 169 -9.61 8.90 -15.87
N ALA A 170 -10.36 9.53 -16.78
CA ALA A 170 -10.67 10.96 -16.75
C ALA A 170 -11.80 11.25 -15.73
N VAL A 171 -11.63 10.83 -14.47
CA VAL A 171 -12.57 11.11 -13.38
C VAL A 171 -11.85 11.84 -12.25
N ASP A 172 -12.49 12.85 -11.68
CA ASP A 172 -11.97 13.65 -10.58
C ASP A 172 -12.64 13.20 -9.27
N VAL A 173 -12.05 12.16 -8.64
CA VAL A 173 -12.52 11.61 -7.36
C VAL A 173 -12.25 12.60 -6.25
N LYS A 174 -13.32 13.15 -5.64
CA LYS A 174 -13.29 14.16 -4.59
C LYS A 174 -13.66 13.55 -3.25
N HIS A 175 -13.01 14.03 -2.21
CA HIS A 175 -13.41 13.77 -0.83
C HIS A 175 -14.74 14.48 -0.56
N ALA A 176 -15.72 13.80 0.04
CA ALA A 176 -16.96 14.46 0.45
C ALA A 176 -16.71 15.45 1.61
N ASP A 177 -17.58 16.45 1.72
CA ASP A 177 -17.43 17.51 2.72
C ASP A 177 -17.49 16.99 4.17
N GLU A 178 -17.03 17.84 5.14
CA GLU A 178 -16.99 17.53 6.58
C GLU A 178 -18.36 17.16 7.19
N GLY A 179 -19.45 17.51 6.54
CA GLY A 179 -20.78 17.08 6.97
C GLY A 179 -20.99 15.59 6.82
N MET A 180 -20.56 15.04 5.70
CA MET A 180 -20.66 13.60 5.41
C MET A 180 -19.52 12.83 6.08
N ASN A 181 -18.29 13.30 5.94
CA ASN A 181 -17.12 12.70 6.56
C ASN A 181 -16.81 13.31 7.91
N SER A 182 -16.22 12.52 8.79
CA SER A 182 -15.75 12.89 10.12
C SER A 182 -14.34 12.34 10.34
N VAL A 183 -13.74 12.61 11.49
CA VAL A 183 -12.45 12.00 11.88
C VAL A 183 -12.57 10.51 12.24
N TYR A 184 -13.74 9.93 12.11
CA TYR A 184 -14.04 8.51 12.30
C TYR A 184 -14.37 7.88 10.93
N SER A 185 -14.72 6.58 10.91
CA SER A 185 -15.11 5.95 9.63
C SER A 185 -16.53 6.31 9.23
N ASP A 186 -16.67 6.79 8.00
CA ASP A 186 -17.89 7.11 7.32
C ASP A 186 -17.93 6.34 5.99
N PHE A 187 -19.03 5.59 5.73
CA PHE A 187 -19.02 4.64 4.61
C PHE A 187 -20.42 4.31 4.09
N GLY A 188 -20.45 3.73 2.89
CA GLY A 188 -21.63 3.09 2.34
C GLY A 188 -22.73 4.06 1.90
N ALA A 189 -22.35 5.21 1.32
CA ALA A 189 -23.33 6.18 0.80
C ALA A 189 -24.26 5.58 -0.25
N VAL A 190 -25.57 5.85 -0.12
CA VAL A 190 -26.63 5.39 -1.03
C VAL A 190 -27.69 6.49 -1.17
N LEU A 191 -28.21 6.68 -2.40
CA LEU A 191 -29.35 7.56 -2.60
C LEU A 191 -30.64 6.87 -2.21
N GLY A 192 -31.58 7.63 -1.61
CA GLY A 192 -32.94 7.24 -1.34
C GLY A 192 -33.86 8.48 -1.40
N GLY A 193 -34.70 8.58 -2.42
CA GLY A 193 -35.41 9.82 -2.71
C GLY A 193 -34.44 10.99 -2.96
N GLU A 194 -34.63 12.09 -2.25
CA GLU A 194 -33.82 13.31 -2.37
C GLU A 194 -32.64 13.35 -1.35
N SER A 195 -32.38 12.24 -0.66
CA SER A 195 -31.35 12.18 0.41
C SER A 195 -30.28 11.14 0.10
N VAL A 196 -29.08 11.40 0.62
CA VAL A 196 -27.99 10.42 0.72
C VAL A 196 -28.03 9.82 2.12
N PHE A 197 -28.06 8.51 2.22
CA PHE A 197 -27.94 7.77 3.48
C PHE A 197 -26.56 7.13 3.55
N PHE A 198 -25.95 7.08 4.74
CA PHE A 198 -24.65 6.50 4.94
C PHE A 198 -24.45 6.02 6.38
N SER A 199 -23.42 5.24 6.61
CA SER A 199 -23.03 4.75 7.94
C SER A 199 -21.90 5.59 8.50
N SER A 200 -21.92 5.85 9.82
CA SER A 200 -20.87 6.54 10.53
C SER A 200 -20.66 5.93 11.91
N ILE A 201 -19.38 5.84 12.33
CA ILE A 201 -19.03 5.42 13.70
C ILE A 201 -18.68 6.60 14.62
N ARG A 202 -19.08 7.80 14.23
CA ARG A 202 -18.88 8.99 15.08
C ARG A 202 -19.69 8.86 16.38
N PRO A 203 -19.10 9.20 17.54
CA PRO A 203 -19.80 9.12 18.81
C PRO A 203 -20.95 10.13 18.89
N GLU A 204 -22.00 9.82 19.62
CA GLU A 204 -23.17 10.69 19.82
C GLU A 204 -22.81 12.05 20.44
N ASN A 205 -21.75 12.09 21.25
CA ASN A 205 -21.21 13.31 21.86
C ASN A 205 -19.73 13.10 22.23
N ASP A 206 -18.99 14.21 22.43
CA ASP A 206 -17.56 14.22 22.76
C ASP A 206 -17.20 13.48 24.07
N SER A 207 -18.17 13.21 24.91
CA SER A 207 -17.98 12.50 26.19
C SER A 207 -18.24 11.00 26.08
N SER A 208 -18.83 10.54 24.99
CA SER A 208 -19.11 9.13 24.72
C SER A 208 -17.80 8.38 24.46
N LYS A 209 -17.61 7.27 25.15
CA LYS A 209 -16.52 6.32 24.89
C LYS A 209 -16.99 5.12 24.06
N GLU A 210 -18.26 5.10 23.67
CA GLU A 210 -18.86 4.04 22.86
C GLU A 210 -18.84 4.50 21.39
N TYR A 211 -18.12 3.75 20.59
CA TYR A 211 -18.03 3.92 19.14
C TYR A 211 -18.88 2.82 18.52
N LYS A 212 -20.09 3.15 18.09
CA LYS A 212 -21.00 2.25 17.39
C LYS A 212 -21.41 2.83 16.06
N SER A 213 -21.62 1.98 15.09
CA SER A 213 -22.11 2.42 13.77
C SER A 213 -23.57 2.85 13.86
N GLN A 214 -23.88 4.00 13.27
CA GLN A 214 -25.21 4.57 13.15
C GLN A 214 -25.46 5.00 11.70
N ILE A 215 -26.73 5.12 11.33
CA ILE A 215 -27.11 5.59 10.00
C ILE A 215 -27.39 7.09 10.04
N TYR A 216 -26.84 7.80 9.07
CA TYR A 216 -27.01 9.24 8.86
C TYR A 216 -27.69 9.50 7.53
N SER A 217 -28.31 10.66 7.38
CA SER A 217 -28.79 11.16 6.10
C SER A 217 -28.37 12.61 5.89
N ALA A 218 -28.13 12.98 4.63
CA ALA A 218 -27.86 14.33 4.17
C ALA A 218 -28.68 14.63 2.90
N GLU A 219 -28.90 15.89 2.59
CA GLU A 219 -29.45 16.32 1.31
C GLU A 219 -28.40 16.11 0.20
N VAL A 220 -28.82 15.67 -0.99
CA VAL A 220 -27.91 15.39 -2.12
C VAL A 220 -27.12 16.63 -2.52
N ASP A 221 -27.74 17.83 -2.46
CA ASP A 221 -27.12 19.09 -2.84
C ASP A 221 -26.35 19.76 -1.68
N ASN A 222 -26.42 19.23 -0.46
CA ASN A 222 -25.84 19.81 0.72
C ASN A 222 -25.41 18.76 1.74
N PHE A 223 -24.21 18.21 1.58
CA PHE A 223 -23.67 17.19 2.47
C PHE A 223 -23.47 17.68 3.91
N ASN A 224 -23.38 19.01 4.13
CA ASN A 224 -23.30 19.59 5.48
C ASN A 224 -24.63 19.51 6.26
N SER A 225 -25.73 19.12 5.63
CA SER A 225 -27.01 18.86 6.29
C SER A 225 -27.06 17.51 7.03
N ALA A 226 -25.97 16.76 7.04
CA ALA A 226 -25.88 15.41 7.60
C ALA A 226 -26.37 15.34 9.05
N LYS A 227 -27.29 14.46 9.33
CA LYS A 227 -27.86 14.21 10.66
C LYS A 227 -28.09 12.71 10.86
N GLN A 228 -27.93 12.25 12.09
CA GLN A 228 -28.30 10.89 12.46
C GLN A 228 -29.80 10.68 12.28
N ILE A 229 -30.20 9.55 11.72
CA ILE A 229 -31.61 9.16 11.65
C ILE A 229 -31.98 8.33 12.88
N ASP A 230 -33.18 8.53 13.38
CA ASP A 230 -33.72 7.76 14.49
C ASP A 230 -34.35 6.46 13.99
N VAL A 231 -33.70 5.33 14.28
CA VAL A 231 -34.23 3.99 14.03
C VAL A 231 -34.63 3.41 15.38
N LYS A 232 -35.94 3.08 15.54
CA LYS A 232 -36.51 2.58 16.80
C LYS A 232 -35.98 1.18 17.15
N LEU A 233 -34.80 1.09 17.73
CA LEU A 233 -34.15 -0.16 18.13
C LEU A 233 -34.65 -0.63 19.51
N GLU A 234 -34.93 -1.92 19.68
CA GLU A 234 -35.18 -2.52 21.00
C GLU A 234 -33.89 -2.53 21.83
N ASN A 235 -32.74 -2.85 21.23
CA ASN A 235 -31.42 -2.74 21.83
C ASN A 235 -30.71 -1.49 21.32
N THR A 236 -30.67 -0.44 22.14
CA THR A 236 -30.03 0.84 21.78
C THR A 236 -28.49 0.77 21.70
N SER A 237 -27.89 -0.32 22.17
CA SER A 237 -26.43 -0.57 22.02
C SER A 237 -26.06 -1.31 20.74
N ALA A 238 -27.03 -1.67 19.90
CA ALA A 238 -26.76 -2.36 18.63
C ALA A 238 -26.06 -1.44 17.63
N ASP A 239 -25.16 -2.04 16.83
CA ASP A 239 -24.56 -1.42 15.65
C ASP A 239 -25.50 -1.55 14.46
N ILE A 240 -25.83 -0.42 13.82
CA ILE A 240 -26.59 -0.39 12.57
C ILE A 240 -25.73 0.25 11.46
N SER A 241 -25.74 -0.38 10.29
CA SER A 241 -24.90 0.08 9.17
C SER A 241 -25.45 -0.37 7.83
N ASN A 242 -24.79 0.07 6.76
CA ASN A 242 -25.06 -0.35 5.38
C ASN A 242 -26.53 -0.12 4.97
N PRO A 243 -27.04 1.12 5.06
CA PRO A 243 -28.38 1.41 4.64
C PRO A 243 -28.55 1.19 3.13
N CYS A 244 -29.70 0.68 2.75
CA CYS A 244 -30.20 0.66 1.39
C CYS A 244 -31.65 1.10 1.43
N VAL A 245 -31.95 2.24 0.81
CA VAL A 245 -33.27 2.84 0.80
C VAL A 245 -33.90 2.66 -0.56
N SER A 246 -35.20 2.32 -0.62
CA SER A 246 -35.94 2.24 -1.87
C SER A 246 -35.98 3.58 -2.59
N ALA A 247 -36.20 3.56 -3.91
CA ALA A 247 -36.24 4.77 -4.74
C ALA A 247 -37.31 5.77 -4.28
N ASP A 248 -38.45 5.28 -3.75
CA ASP A 248 -39.52 6.09 -3.19
C ASP A 248 -39.22 6.62 -1.77
N GLY A 249 -38.09 6.23 -1.15
CA GLY A 249 -37.70 6.63 0.19
C GLY A 249 -38.46 5.98 1.35
N ASN A 250 -39.34 4.99 1.07
CA ASN A 250 -40.31 4.47 2.05
C ASN A 250 -39.87 3.16 2.72
N LYS A 251 -38.88 2.46 2.16
CA LYS A 251 -38.33 1.23 2.75
C LYS A 251 -36.82 1.37 2.94
N MET A 252 -36.32 0.88 4.07
CA MET A 252 -34.87 0.80 4.32
C MET A 252 -34.49 -0.59 4.77
N TYR A 253 -33.55 -1.19 4.05
CA TYR A 253 -32.86 -2.39 4.46
C TYR A 253 -31.49 -1.97 5.03
N PHE A 254 -31.05 -2.63 6.09
CA PHE A 254 -29.76 -2.31 6.72
C PHE A 254 -29.20 -3.49 7.47
N SER A 255 -27.93 -3.43 7.81
CA SER A 255 -27.23 -4.42 8.64
C SER A 255 -27.34 -4.04 10.11
N LEU A 256 -27.67 -5.01 10.97
CA LEU A 256 -27.74 -4.83 12.41
C LEU A 256 -26.94 -5.94 13.12
N ASN A 257 -26.11 -5.55 14.08
CA ASN A 257 -25.40 -6.45 14.99
C ASN A 257 -25.75 -6.08 16.43
N GLU A 258 -26.39 -6.99 17.16
CA GLU A 258 -26.82 -6.77 18.55
C GLU A 258 -25.67 -6.96 19.57
N ASP A 259 -24.63 -7.71 19.20
CA ASP A 259 -23.45 -7.94 20.03
C ASP A 259 -22.19 -7.87 19.16
N PHE A 260 -21.56 -6.72 19.13
CA PHE A 260 -20.37 -6.45 18.30
C PHE A 260 -19.19 -7.38 18.63
N VAL A 261 -19.11 -7.92 19.84
CA VAL A 261 -17.97 -8.76 20.26
C VAL A 261 -18.15 -10.22 19.85
N ASN A 262 -19.36 -10.78 20.02
CA ASN A 262 -19.64 -12.21 19.88
C ASN A 262 -20.79 -12.50 18.89
N GLY A 263 -21.49 -11.49 18.43
CA GLY A 263 -22.66 -11.63 17.58
C GLY A 263 -22.32 -11.73 16.10
N HIS A 264 -23.37 -12.02 15.34
CA HIS A 264 -23.36 -11.99 13.87
C HIS A 264 -24.19 -10.81 13.37
N THR A 265 -23.85 -10.33 12.20
CA THR A 265 -24.59 -9.27 11.52
C THR A 265 -25.74 -9.86 10.69
N TYR A 266 -26.92 -9.30 10.83
CA TYR A 266 -28.09 -9.72 10.11
C TYR A 266 -28.77 -8.55 9.39
N ILE A 267 -29.54 -8.83 8.34
CA ILE A 267 -30.26 -7.83 7.60
C ILE A 267 -31.64 -7.64 8.22
N TYR A 268 -31.98 -6.38 8.47
CA TYR A 268 -33.29 -5.92 8.95
C TYR A 268 -33.89 -4.98 7.94
N MET A 269 -35.20 -4.78 8.04
CA MET A 269 -35.99 -3.87 7.21
C MET A 269 -36.91 -3.05 8.10
N CYS A 270 -37.07 -1.76 7.80
CA CYS A 270 -38.10 -0.89 8.33
C CYS A 270 -38.81 -0.14 7.21
N GLU A 271 -40.01 0.29 7.49
CA GLU A 271 -40.87 1.08 6.58
C GLU A 271 -41.07 2.47 7.17
N ARG A 272 -41.25 3.45 6.33
CA ARG A 272 -41.51 4.83 6.73
C ARG A 272 -43.00 5.01 7.05
N ASP A 273 -43.28 5.65 8.17
CA ASP A 273 -44.61 6.05 8.59
C ASP A 273 -44.59 7.56 8.90
N GLY A 274 -44.98 8.35 7.90
CA GLY A 274 -44.77 9.80 7.91
C GLY A 274 -43.28 10.16 7.90
N ASP A 275 -42.82 10.86 8.93
CA ASP A 275 -41.42 11.26 9.06
C ASP A 275 -40.56 10.26 9.90
N GLU A 276 -41.17 9.21 10.44
CA GLU A 276 -40.53 8.25 11.32
C GLU A 276 -40.33 6.91 10.66
N TRP A 277 -39.28 6.16 11.07
CA TRP A 277 -39.05 4.77 10.70
C TRP A 277 -39.74 3.82 11.69
N SER A 278 -40.42 2.79 11.18
CA SER A 278 -41.01 1.75 12.00
C SER A 278 -39.97 0.94 12.74
N THR A 279 -40.40 0.19 13.77
CA THR A 279 -39.52 -0.79 14.45
C THR A 279 -38.97 -1.79 13.43
N PRO A 280 -37.63 -2.01 13.36
CA PRO A 280 -37.02 -2.91 12.40
C PRO A 280 -37.48 -4.36 12.55
N LYS A 281 -37.69 -5.02 11.42
CA LYS A 281 -38.03 -6.44 11.32
C LYS A 281 -36.84 -7.20 10.75
N LYS A 282 -36.40 -8.24 11.44
CA LYS A 282 -35.35 -9.15 10.98
C LYS A 282 -35.85 -9.91 9.74
N LEU A 283 -35.07 -9.98 8.68
CA LEU A 283 -35.43 -10.76 7.50
C LEU A 283 -35.42 -12.27 7.80
N PRO A 284 -36.12 -13.11 7.03
CA PRO A 284 -36.23 -14.56 7.26
C PRO A 284 -34.89 -15.27 7.26
N GLU A 285 -34.84 -16.46 7.89
CA GLU A 285 -33.64 -17.30 8.08
C GLU A 285 -32.97 -17.66 6.73
N LYS A 286 -33.72 -17.80 5.63
CA LYS A 286 -33.12 -18.04 4.31
C LYS A 286 -32.18 -16.92 3.86
N ILE A 287 -32.38 -15.68 4.36
CA ILE A 287 -31.48 -14.54 4.13
C ILE A 287 -30.50 -14.43 5.28
N ASN A 288 -30.96 -14.55 6.51
CA ASN A 288 -30.17 -14.43 7.74
C ASN A 288 -29.86 -15.81 8.34
N VAL A 289 -28.96 -16.56 7.72
CA VAL A 289 -28.60 -17.90 8.24
C VAL A 289 -27.97 -17.78 9.62
N GLN A 290 -28.54 -18.51 10.59
CA GLN A 290 -28.08 -18.45 11.98
C GLN A 290 -26.60 -18.88 12.10
N GLY A 291 -25.81 -18.09 12.81
CA GLY A 291 -24.37 -18.34 13.04
C GLY A 291 -23.46 -17.86 11.92
N TYR A 292 -24.00 -17.18 10.92
CA TYR A 292 -23.27 -16.57 9.81
C TYR A 292 -23.72 -15.12 9.60
N ASN A 293 -22.86 -14.33 8.98
CA ASN A 293 -23.16 -12.94 8.68
C ASN A 293 -23.97 -12.82 7.39
N SER A 294 -24.92 -11.89 7.39
CA SER A 294 -25.60 -11.37 6.21
C SER A 294 -25.58 -9.85 6.34
N THR A 295 -24.95 -9.18 5.39
CA THR A 295 -24.64 -7.74 5.51
C THR A 295 -24.68 -7.06 4.15
N GLN A 296 -24.61 -5.72 4.16
CA GLN A 296 -24.51 -4.89 2.94
C GLN A 296 -25.66 -5.16 1.95
N PRO A 297 -26.92 -5.05 2.38
CA PRO A 297 -28.07 -5.26 1.51
C PRO A 297 -28.12 -4.19 0.43
N PHE A 298 -28.58 -4.57 -0.77
CA PHE A 298 -28.94 -3.66 -1.83
C PHE A 298 -30.22 -4.12 -2.52
N LEU A 299 -31.22 -3.23 -2.56
CA LEU A 299 -32.50 -3.45 -3.26
C LEU A 299 -32.34 -3.02 -4.71
N VAL A 300 -32.61 -3.92 -5.63
CA VAL A 300 -32.71 -3.64 -7.07
C VAL A 300 -34.17 -3.58 -7.42
N GLU A 301 -34.65 -2.39 -7.78
CA GLU A 301 -36.06 -2.16 -8.17
C GLU A 301 -36.17 -2.25 -9.70
N PHE A 302 -37.18 -2.96 -10.17
CA PHE A 302 -37.49 -3.16 -11.60
C PHE A 302 -38.92 -2.75 -11.94
N GLU A 303 -39.09 -2.10 -13.07
CA GLU A 303 -40.44 -1.70 -13.54
C GLU A 303 -41.30 -2.88 -13.96
N SER A 304 -40.72 -3.95 -14.52
CA SER A 304 -41.49 -4.98 -15.25
C SER A 304 -41.28 -6.41 -14.74
N ARG A 305 -40.52 -6.61 -13.66
CA ARG A 305 -40.29 -7.90 -13.01
C ARG A 305 -40.18 -7.73 -11.49
N PRO A 306 -40.19 -8.80 -10.68
CA PRO A 306 -40.00 -8.70 -9.25
C PRO A 306 -38.64 -8.05 -8.90
N ASP A 307 -38.67 -7.26 -7.83
CA ASP A 307 -37.47 -6.67 -7.25
C ASP A 307 -36.49 -7.75 -6.75
N VAL A 308 -35.22 -7.42 -6.66
CA VAL A 308 -34.19 -8.34 -6.21
C VAL A 308 -33.45 -7.72 -5.03
N LEU A 309 -33.35 -8.47 -3.94
CA LEU A 309 -32.41 -8.14 -2.86
C LEU A 309 -31.07 -8.80 -3.12
N LEU A 310 -30.01 -8.01 -3.11
CA LEU A 310 -28.60 -8.42 -3.10
C LEU A 310 -28.02 -8.25 -1.70
N TRP A 311 -27.08 -9.10 -1.31
CA TRP A 311 -26.33 -8.93 -0.06
C TRP A 311 -25.05 -9.78 -0.06
N SER A 312 -24.13 -9.48 0.87
CA SER A 312 -22.92 -10.27 1.12
C SER A 312 -23.11 -11.19 2.32
N SER A 313 -22.61 -12.42 2.25
CA SER A 313 -22.73 -13.38 3.35
C SER A 313 -21.58 -14.40 3.34
N ASP A 314 -21.10 -14.77 4.54
CA ASP A 314 -20.11 -15.83 4.79
C ASP A 314 -20.78 -17.20 5.07
N ARG A 315 -22.03 -17.38 4.63
CA ARG A 315 -22.79 -18.63 4.81
C ARG A 315 -22.12 -19.82 4.11
N PRO A 316 -22.30 -21.06 4.59
CA PRO A 316 -21.74 -22.24 3.94
C PRO A 316 -22.32 -22.46 2.53
N GLY A 317 -21.49 -23.01 1.67
CA GLY A 317 -21.85 -23.29 0.27
C GLY A 317 -21.54 -22.16 -0.70
N GLY A 318 -20.78 -21.14 -0.27
CA GLY A 318 -20.13 -20.13 -1.09
C GLY A 318 -18.86 -20.64 -1.79
N GLU A 319 -18.17 -19.73 -2.48
CA GLU A 319 -16.88 -19.99 -3.15
C GLU A 319 -15.70 -19.60 -2.27
N GLY A 320 -15.89 -18.60 -1.38
CA GLY A 320 -14.81 -18.06 -0.57
C GLY A 320 -15.22 -17.62 0.82
N GLY A 321 -14.78 -16.44 1.23
CA GLY A 321 -15.14 -15.81 2.48
C GLY A 321 -16.56 -15.23 2.44
N TYR A 322 -16.67 -13.94 2.09
CA TYR A 322 -17.96 -13.35 1.76
C TYR A 322 -18.27 -13.50 0.29
N ASP A 323 -19.43 -14.05 0.00
CA ASP A 323 -19.98 -14.16 -1.35
C ASP A 323 -21.21 -13.25 -1.51
N ILE A 324 -21.50 -12.81 -2.72
CA ILE A 324 -22.71 -12.10 -3.06
C ILE A 324 -23.83 -13.09 -3.36
N TYR A 325 -24.97 -12.87 -2.71
CA TYR A 325 -26.20 -13.62 -2.90
C TYR A 325 -27.32 -12.72 -3.42
N SER A 326 -28.31 -13.32 -4.06
CA SER A 326 -29.50 -12.65 -4.57
C SER A 326 -30.77 -13.43 -4.23
N CYS A 327 -31.89 -12.70 -4.14
CA CYS A 327 -33.22 -13.26 -3.94
C CYS A 327 -34.28 -12.34 -4.51
N GLU A 328 -35.25 -12.87 -5.27
CA GLU A 328 -36.38 -12.10 -5.73
C GLU A 328 -37.33 -11.81 -4.57
N ILE A 329 -37.92 -10.60 -4.56
CA ILE A 329 -38.99 -10.20 -3.66
C ILE A 329 -40.30 -10.44 -4.41
N LEU A 330 -41.11 -11.39 -3.90
CA LEU A 330 -42.35 -11.79 -4.54
C LEU A 330 -43.44 -10.72 -4.33
N PRO A 331 -44.51 -10.70 -5.16
CA PRO A 331 -45.57 -9.68 -5.06
C PRO A 331 -46.29 -9.66 -3.71
N ASP A 332 -46.27 -10.76 -2.95
CA ASP A 332 -46.81 -10.85 -1.60
C ASP A 332 -45.88 -10.35 -0.51
N GLY A 333 -44.70 -9.81 -0.88
CA GLY A 333 -43.67 -9.33 0.02
C GLY A 333 -42.77 -10.44 0.60
N ASN A 334 -42.99 -11.71 0.25
CA ASN A 334 -42.12 -12.82 0.62
C ASN A 334 -40.89 -12.86 -0.27
N PHE A 335 -39.82 -13.53 0.22
CA PHE A 335 -38.57 -13.72 -0.51
C PHE A 335 -38.61 -15.05 -1.27
N GLY A 336 -38.15 -15.06 -2.50
CA GLY A 336 -38.00 -16.24 -3.34
C GLY A 336 -36.84 -17.16 -2.91
N SER A 337 -36.29 -17.93 -3.84
CA SER A 337 -35.13 -18.79 -3.62
C SER A 337 -33.86 -17.95 -3.60
N VAL A 338 -32.98 -18.24 -2.65
CA VAL A 338 -31.64 -17.62 -2.55
C VAL A 338 -30.70 -18.25 -3.58
N LYS A 339 -29.98 -17.43 -4.31
CA LYS A 339 -29.01 -17.83 -5.32
C LYS A 339 -27.64 -17.23 -4.98
N ASN A 340 -26.59 -18.01 -5.10
CA ASN A 340 -25.22 -17.50 -5.15
C ASN A 340 -25.03 -16.86 -6.54
N ILE A 341 -24.64 -15.58 -6.60
CA ILE A 341 -24.57 -14.84 -7.85
C ILE A 341 -23.33 -15.25 -8.66
N GLY A 342 -23.50 -15.27 -10.01
CA GLY A 342 -22.40 -15.64 -10.90
C GLY A 342 -22.28 -17.14 -11.17
N ARG A 343 -22.99 -18.00 -10.43
CA ARG A 343 -23.13 -19.41 -10.83
C ARG A 343 -24.10 -19.53 -11.99
N PRO A 344 -23.74 -20.25 -13.06
CA PRO A 344 -24.65 -20.46 -14.17
C PRO A 344 -25.93 -21.17 -13.68
N ILE A 345 -27.09 -20.67 -14.08
CA ILE A 345 -28.37 -21.36 -13.82
C ILE A 345 -28.50 -22.47 -14.86
N ILE A 346 -28.23 -23.69 -14.45
CA ILE A 346 -28.43 -24.88 -15.28
C ILE A 346 -29.90 -25.28 -15.13
N GLU A 347 -30.76 -24.79 -16.03
CA GLU A 347 -32.19 -25.17 -16.07
C GLU A 347 -32.39 -26.60 -16.60
N ASP A 348 -31.41 -27.14 -17.35
CA ASP A 348 -31.45 -28.48 -17.96
C ASP A 348 -30.05 -29.14 -17.85
N GLU A 349 -29.97 -30.18 -17.05
CA GLU A 349 -28.72 -30.95 -16.81
C GLU A 349 -28.04 -31.45 -18.11
N ARG A 350 -28.80 -31.58 -19.21
CA ARG A 350 -28.28 -32.01 -20.51
C ARG A 350 -27.38 -30.97 -21.18
N PHE A 351 -27.42 -29.72 -20.74
CA PHE A 351 -26.55 -28.63 -21.22
C PHE A 351 -25.44 -28.25 -20.24
N ALA A 352 -25.30 -28.95 -19.12
CA ALA A 352 -24.29 -28.69 -18.10
C ALA A 352 -22.86 -28.79 -18.66
N GLU A 353 -22.62 -29.63 -19.66
CA GLU A 353 -21.33 -29.80 -20.32
C GLU A 353 -20.97 -28.62 -21.25
N PHE A 354 -21.92 -27.75 -21.60
CA PHE A 354 -21.74 -26.62 -22.51
C PHE A 354 -21.73 -25.27 -21.80
N THR A 355 -21.94 -25.25 -20.48
CA THR A 355 -21.83 -24.01 -19.70
C THR A 355 -20.36 -23.73 -19.47
N ASP A 356 -19.86 -22.70 -20.14
CA ASP A 356 -18.55 -22.14 -19.83
C ASP A 356 -18.59 -21.58 -18.40
N THR A 357 -17.91 -22.25 -17.48
CA THR A 357 -17.87 -21.91 -16.05
C THR A 357 -16.93 -20.73 -15.76
N THR A 358 -16.47 -19.98 -16.77
CA THR A 358 -15.38 -19.01 -16.66
C THR A 358 -15.76 -17.68 -16.05
N SER A 359 -17.05 -17.33 -15.90
CA SER A 359 -17.45 -16.07 -15.25
C SER A 359 -18.11 -16.32 -13.89
N LEU A 360 -17.33 -16.80 -12.94
CA LEU A 360 -17.74 -16.78 -11.53
C LEU A 360 -17.52 -15.37 -10.99
N ILE A 361 -18.57 -14.71 -10.51
CA ILE A 361 -18.46 -13.42 -9.82
C ILE A 361 -17.86 -13.63 -8.42
N ASN A 362 -18.37 -14.62 -7.69
CA ASN A 362 -17.85 -15.03 -6.41
C ASN A 362 -16.60 -15.90 -6.58
N THR A 363 -15.56 -15.63 -5.77
CA THR A 363 -14.21 -16.21 -5.86
C THR A 363 -13.80 -16.81 -4.51
N PRO A 364 -12.64 -17.47 -4.38
CA PRO A 364 -12.10 -17.86 -3.07
C PRO A 364 -11.81 -16.70 -2.11
N GLY A 365 -11.86 -15.45 -2.56
CA GLY A 365 -11.73 -14.25 -1.73
C GLY A 365 -13.02 -13.81 -1.07
N ASP A 366 -13.15 -12.52 -0.90
CA ASP A 366 -14.34 -11.84 -0.41
C ASP A 366 -14.92 -10.97 -1.53
N GLU A 367 -16.19 -11.16 -1.85
CA GLU A 367 -17.00 -10.30 -2.71
C GLU A 367 -18.06 -9.61 -1.86
N ILE A 368 -17.95 -8.28 -1.77
CA ILE A 368 -18.73 -7.47 -0.84
C ILE A 368 -19.33 -6.23 -1.52
N THR A 369 -20.21 -5.55 -0.80
CA THR A 369 -20.79 -4.24 -1.17
C THR A 369 -21.49 -4.23 -2.56
N PRO A 370 -22.39 -5.17 -2.86
CA PRO A 370 -23.02 -5.24 -4.16
C PRO A 370 -23.92 -4.01 -4.43
N PHE A 371 -23.89 -3.56 -5.68
CA PHE A 371 -24.78 -2.53 -6.23
C PHE A 371 -25.10 -2.87 -7.69
N TYR A 372 -26.36 -2.84 -8.08
CA TYR A 372 -26.75 -3.09 -9.46
C TYR A 372 -27.45 -1.88 -10.07
N SER A 373 -26.91 -1.39 -11.17
CA SER A 373 -27.52 -0.34 -11.98
C SER A 373 -28.42 -0.96 -13.03
N THR A 374 -29.71 -0.64 -12.95
CA THR A 374 -30.73 -1.10 -13.94
C THR A 374 -30.62 -0.35 -15.26
N ILE A 375 -29.99 0.82 -15.28
CA ILE A 375 -29.85 1.68 -16.46
C ILE A 375 -28.93 1.04 -17.49
N ASP A 376 -27.77 0.53 -17.07
CA ASP A 376 -26.76 -0.09 -17.92
C ASP A 376 -26.59 -1.60 -17.68
N THR A 377 -27.45 -2.20 -16.85
CA THR A 377 -27.45 -3.62 -16.50
C THR A 377 -26.12 -4.10 -15.93
N THR A 378 -25.50 -3.29 -15.07
CA THR A 378 -24.18 -3.56 -14.52
C THR A 378 -24.22 -3.79 -13.01
N LEU A 379 -23.65 -4.91 -12.56
CA LEU A 379 -23.35 -5.16 -11.16
C LEU A 379 -21.99 -4.57 -10.83
N TYR A 380 -21.91 -3.78 -9.78
CA TYR A 380 -20.69 -3.29 -9.16
C TYR A 380 -20.52 -3.96 -7.80
N PHE A 381 -19.29 -4.32 -7.47
CA PHE A 381 -18.97 -4.95 -6.18
C PHE A 381 -17.50 -4.72 -5.84
N SER A 382 -17.10 -5.02 -4.62
CA SER A 382 -15.69 -4.96 -4.22
C SER A 382 -15.16 -6.35 -3.95
N SER A 383 -13.93 -6.61 -4.40
CA SER A 383 -13.25 -7.89 -4.17
C SER A 383 -11.77 -7.72 -3.85
N ASN A 384 -11.23 -8.68 -3.09
CA ASN A 384 -9.80 -8.76 -2.74
C ASN A 384 -9.08 -9.91 -3.50
N HIS A 385 -9.74 -10.59 -4.43
CA HIS A 385 -9.19 -11.78 -5.10
C HIS A 385 -8.77 -11.56 -6.55
N TYR A 386 -9.51 -10.79 -7.33
CA TYR A 386 -9.15 -10.49 -8.71
C TYR A 386 -7.85 -9.69 -8.81
N GLN A 387 -7.44 -9.34 -10.01
CA GLN A 387 -6.28 -8.46 -10.19
C GLN A 387 -6.58 -7.06 -9.64
N THR A 388 -5.94 -6.70 -8.51
CA THR A 388 -6.20 -5.49 -7.74
C THR A 388 -5.07 -4.47 -7.81
N ILE A 389 -5.43 -3.19 -7.68
CA ILE A 389 -4.49 -2.08 -7.43
C ILE A 389 -4.16 -2.02 -5.93
N GLY A 390 -5.21 -2.07 -5.10
CA GLY A 390 -5.15 -2.04 -3.64
C GLY A 390 -5.31 -3.41 -2.98
N ALA A 391 -6.01 -3.42 -1.85
CA ALA A 391 -6.42 -4.62 -1.15
C ALA A 391 -7.83 -5.03 -1.59
N PHE A 392 -8.85 -4.19 -1.33
CA PHE A 392 -10.14 -4.29 -1.99
C PHE A 392 -10.21 -3.28 -3.13
N ASP A 393 -10.58 -3.75 -4.30
CA ASP A 393 -10.88 -2.92 -5.45
C ASP A 393 -12.35 -3.06 -5.85
N ILE A 394 -12.88 -2.05 -6.53
CA ILE A 394 -14.22 -2.03 -7.12
C ILE A 394 -14.16 -2.64 -8.51
N PHE A 395 -15.06 -3.57 -8.75
CA PHE A 395 -15.23 -4.26 -10.03
C PHE A 395 -16.62 -4.02 -10.60
N SER A 396 -16.75 -4.22 -11.90
CA SER A 396 -18.02 -4.20 -12.62
C SER A 396 -18.17 -5.44 -13.48
N VAL A 397 -19.41 -5.87 -13.66
CA VAL A 397 -19.76 -6.95 -14.58
C VAL A 397 -21.14 -6.70 -15.15
N LYS A 398 -21.27 -6.69 -16.48
CA LYS A 398 -22.55 -6.56 -17.14
C LYS A 398 -23.32 -7.88 -17.12
N GLY A 399 -24.64 -7.80 -16.93
CA GLY A 399 -25.48 -8.99 -16.94
C GLY A 399 -26.88 -8.75 -16.41
N ASN A 400 -27.68 -9.81 -16.38
CA ASN A 400 -29.10 -9.73 -16.08
C ASN A 400 -29.58 -10.74 -15.02
N PHE A 401 -28.71 -11.18 -14.12
CA PHE A 401 -28.93 -12.22 -13.11
C PHE A 401 -29.04 -13.66 -13.65
N ARG A 402 -28.91 -13.84 -14.98
CA ARG A 402 -28.88 -15.17 -15.63
C ARG A 402 -27.58 -15.40 -16.37
N VAL A 403 -27.09 -14.37 -17.06
CA VAL A 403 -25.85 -14.38 -17.84
C VAL A 403 -25.06 -13.16 -17.45
N TRP A 404 -23.77 -13.35 -17.23
CA TRP A 404 -22.82 -12.32 -16.86
C TRP A 404 -21.66 -12.31 -17.86
N GLU A 405 -21.16 -11.12 -18.18
CA GLU A 405 -19.96 -10.90 -18.98
C GLU A 405 -18.70 -11.05 -18.11
N ASP A 406 -17.54 -10.72 -18.66
CA ASP A 406 -16.28 -10.74 -17.91
C ASP A 406 -16.24 -9.61 -16.86
N VAL A 407 -15.66 -9.95 -15.69
CA VAL A 407 -15.45 -8.99 -14.60
C VAL A 407 -14.34 -8.02 -14.97
N GLN A 408 -14.59 -6.74 -14.78
CA GLN A 408 -13.66 -5.65 -15.07
C GLN A 408 -13.32 -4.86 -13.81
N ASN A 409 -12.03 -4.59 -13.56
CA ASN A 409 -11.61 -3.66 -12.53
C ASN A 409 -11.90 -2.23 -12.99
N LEU A 410 -12.46 -1.37 -12.13
CA LEU A 410 -12.77 0.02 -12.50
C LEU A 410 -11.53 0.91 -12.66
N GLY A 411 -10.35 0.43 -12.31
CA GLY A 411 -9.09 1.13 -12.52
C GLY A 411 -8.89 2.39 -11.69
N TYR A 412 -7.73 3.03 -11.90
CA TYR A 412 -7.36 4.26 -11.22
C TYR A 412 -7.96 5.49 -11.94
N PRO A 413 -8.49 6.53 -11.24
CA PRO A 413 -8.40 6.77 -9.79
C PRO A 413 -9.63 6.29 -8.97
N ILE A 414 -10.58 5.57 -9.58
CA ILE A 414 -11.71 5.01 -8.84
C ILE A 414 -11.18 4.03 -7.79
N ASN A 415 -10.34 3.07 -8.22
CA ASN A 415 -9.56 2.24 -7.33
C ASN A 415 -8.19 2.89 -7.02
N SER A 416 -7.68 2.68 -5.82
CA SER A 416 -6.42 3.19 -5.30
C SER A 416 -5.54 2.06 -4.75
N ALA A 417 -4.39 2.37 -4.17
CA ALA A 417 -3.57 1.38 -3.48
C ALA A 417 -4.12 0.94 -2.10
N GLN A 418 -5.28 1.45 -1.71
CA GLN A 418 -5.93 1.20 -0.42
C GLN A 418 -7.14 0.27 -0.58
N ASN A 419 -8.10 0.35 0.33
CA ASN A 419 -9.37 -0.34 0.19
C ASN A 419 -10.37 0.60 -0.48
N ASP A 420 -10.96 0.17 -1.58
CA ASP A 420 -11.99 0.90 -2.31
C ASP A 420 -13.24 0.06 -2.39
N MET A 421 -14.34 0.56 -1.82
CA MET A 421 -15.55 -0.21 -1.58
C MET A 421 -16.81 0.63 -1.76
N TYR A 422 -17.98 0.01 -1.66
CA TYR A 422 -19.30 0.67 -1.66
C TYR A 422 -19.54 1.58 -2.87
N TYR A 423 -19.04 1.18 -4.04
CA TYR A 423 -19.29 1.96 -5.24
C TYR A 423 -20.76 1.94 -5.64
N LYS A 424 -21.32 3.13 -5.86
CA LYS A 424 -22.68 3.32 -6.34
C LYS A 424 -22.73 4.46 -7.34
N VAL A 425 -23.32 4.21 -8.50
CA VAL A 425 -23.40 5.17 -9.60
C VAL A 425 -24.84 5.50 -9.92
N TYR A 426 -25.13 6.80 -9.99
CA TYR A 426 -26.47 7.34 -10.23
C TYR A 426 -26.43 8.28 -11.45
N PRO A 427 -26.56 7.73 -12.68
CA PRO A 427 -26.40 8.51 -13.89
C PRO A 427 -27.43 9.63 -14.05
N GLU A 428 -28.65 9.46 -13.54
CA GLU A 428 -29.72 10.46 -13.61
C GLU A 428 -29.39 11.67 -12.70
N GLN A 429 -28.79 11.43 -11.55
CA GLN A 429 -28.35 12.49 -10.62
C GLN A 429 -26.96 13.03 -11.01
N GLY A 430 -26.25 12.35 -11.89
CA GLY A 430 -24.94 12.77 -12.35
C GLY A 430 -23.82 12.58 -11.31
N ILE A 431 -23.95 11.60 -10.42
CA ILE A 431 -23.02 11.39 -9.30
C ILE A 431 -22.69 9.90 -9.11
N ALA A 432 -21.47 9.62 -8.69
CA ALA A 432 -21.06 8.33 -8.17
C ALA A 432 -20.39 8.50 -6.80
N PHE A 433 -20.67 7.56 -5.89
CA PHE A 433 -20.04 7.49 -4.56
C PHE A 433 -19.16 6.25 -4.46
N LEU A 434 -18.12 6.36 -3.64
CA LEU A 434 -17.32 5.23 -3.18
C LEU A 434 -16.82 5.50 -1.76
N THR A 435 -16.38 4.46 -1.09
CA THR A 435 -15.76 4.55 0.23
C THR A 435 -14.31 4.09 0.12
N SER A 436 -13.38 4.84 0.72
CA SER A 436 -11.96 4.51 0.68
C SER A 436 -11.22 5.02 1.92
N ASN A 437 -10.15 4.31 2.31
CA ASN A 437 -9.18 4.79 3.28
C ASN A 437 -7.90 5.31 2.60
N ARG A 438 -8.04 5.84 1.37
CA ARG A 438 -6.94 6.45 0.60
C ARG A 438 -6.39 7.70 1.25
N LYS A 439 -5.22 8.13 0.83
CA LYS A 439 -4.61 9.39 1.29
C LYS A 439 -5.59 10.56 1.10
N GLY A 440 -5.72 11.39 2.14
CA GLY A 440 -6.67 12.51 2.16
C GLY A 440 -7.94 12.22 2.94
N ALA A 441 -8.16 11.00 3.42
CA ALA A 441 -9.20 10.69 4.39
C ALA A 441 -8.96 11.45 5.71
N MET A 442 -10.04 11.88 6.37
CA MET A 442 -9.97 12.58 7.65
C MET A 442 -9.55 11.62 8.76
N SER A 443 -8.61 12.03 9.62
CA SER A 443 -8.13 11.17 10.69
C SER A 443 -7.51 11.95 11.83
N GLN A 444 -7.70 11.48 13.05
CA GLN A 444 -6.97 11.95 14.24
C GLN A 444 -5.68 11.15 14.52
N THR A 445 -5.51 9.97 13.94
CA THR A 445 -4.43 9.04 14.28
C THR A 445 -3.36 8.94 13.21
N HIS A 446 -3.73 8.58 11.98
CA HIS A 446 -2.86 8.44 10.81
C HIS A 446 -3.66 8.50 9.51
N GLN A 447 -2.97 8.74 8.38
CA GLN A 447 -3.59 9.09 7.09
C GLN A 447 -4.49 8.02 6.45
N SER A 448 -4.43 6.77 6.90
CA SER A 448 -5.18 5.65 6.34
C SER A 448 -6.00 4.88 7.39
N CYS A 449 -6.24 5.49 8.56
CA CYS A 449 -6.93 4.82 9.66
C CYS A 449 -8.40 4.52 9.37
N CYS A 450 -9.03 5.43 8.68
CA CYS A 450 -10.48 5.52 8.65
C CYS A 450 -10.99 5.51 7.21
N ASN A 451 -12.19 4.97 7.04
CA ASN A 451 -12.87 5.00 5.75
C ASN A 451 -13.63 6.32 5.62
N ASP A 452 -13.48 6.97 4.49
CA ASP A 452 -14.24 8.17 4.13
C ASP A 452 -15.01 7.94 2.84
N ILE A 453 -16.07 8.72 2.68
CA ILE A 453 -16.89 8.75 1.48
C ILE A 453 -16.26 9.72 0.48
N PHE A 454 -16.04 9.22 -0.72
CA PHE A 454 -15.61 9.99 -1.88
C PHE A 454 -16.71 9.98 -2.93
N TYR A 455 -16.68 10.96 -3.82
CA TYR A 455 -17.62 11.05 -4.93
C TYR A 455 -16.96 11.66 -6.16
N TYR A 456 -17.58 11.47 -7.30
CA TYR A 456 -17.27 12.23 -8.50
C TYR A 456 -18.53 12.47 -9.32
N ASN A 457 -18.52 13.58 -10.04
CA ASN A 457 -19.63 13.92 -10.93
C ASN A 457 -19.47 13.14 -12.23
N ILE A 458 -20.55 12.54 -12.67
CA ILE A 458 -20.63 11.92 -13.99
C ILE A 458 -21.01 13.03 -14.96
N GLU A 459 -20.07 13.43 -15.83
CA GLU A 459 -20.37 14.42 -16.85
C GLU A 459 -21.42 13.88 -17.82
N LYS A 460 -22.39 14.73 -18.15
CA LYS A 460 -23.38 14.42 -19.16
C LYS A 460 -22.69 14.25 -20.49
N TYR A 461 -22.70 13.04 -21.02
CA TYR A 461 -22.33 12.62 -22.37
C TYR A 461 -21.24 13.47 -23.04
N VAL A 462 -19.99 13.15 -22.75
CA VAL A 462 -18.83 13.57 -23.56
C VAL A 462 -18.74 12.58 -24.74
N SER A 463 -18.46 13.05 -25.95
CA SER A 463 -18.25 12.15 -27.08
C SER A 463 -17.11 11.18 -26.78
N GLU A 464 -17.17 9.95 -27.31
CA GLU A 464 -16.10 8.95 -27.09
C GLU A 464 -14.72 9.49 -27.55
N GLU A 465 -14.71 10.30 -28.59
CA GLU A 465 -13.49 10.93 -29.12
C GLU A 465 -12.91 11.96 -28.14
N ASP A 466 -13.74 12.82 -27.55
CA ASP A 466 -13.33 13.80 -26.54
C ASP A 466 -12.87 13.14 -25.25
N ARG A 467 -13.54 12.04 -24.84
CA ARG A 467 -13.13 11.24 -23.69
C ARG A 467 -11.74 10.65 -23.87
N ILE A 468 -11.48 9.97 -25.00
CA ILE A 468 -10.17 9.37 -25.31
C ILE A 468 -9.09 10.45 -25.33
N LYS A 469 -9.37 11.61 -25.91
CA LYS A 469 -8.45 12.72 -25.94
C LYS A 469 -8.11 13.24 -24.54
N ALA A 470 -9.12 13.49 -23.71
CA ALA A 470 -8.93 13.96 -22.35
C ALA A 470 -8.15 12.94 -21.48
N GLU A 471 -8.51 11.66 -21.56
CA GLU A 471 -7.79 10.57 -20.88
C GLU A 471 -6.31 10.52 -21.29
N THR A 472 -6.04 10.71 -22.59
CA THR A 472 -4.66 10.72 -23.12
C THR A 472 -3.86 11.91 -22.58
N GLU A 473 -4.43 13.11 -22.57
CA GLU A 473 -3.80 14.30 -22.04
C GLU A 473 -3.48 14.18 -20.54
N ILE A 474 -4.45 13.71 -19.73
CA ILE A 474 -4.27 13.47 -18.28
C ILE A 474 -3.16 12.43 -18.06
N ARG A 475 -3.16 11.36 -18.83
CA ARG A 475 -2.15 10.30 -18.75
C ARG A 475 -0.74 10.87 -18.99
N ILE A 476 -0.55 11.61 -20.07
CA ILE A 476 0.74 12.23 -20.42
C ILE A 476 1.18 13.22 -19.33
N ALA A 477 0.27 14.06 -18.84
CA ALA A 477 0.57 15.01 -17.78
C ALA A 477 1.00 14.31 -16.47
N THR A 478 0.28 13.27 -16.09
CA THR A 478 0.59 12.46 -14.88
C THR A 478 1.95 11.76 -15.03
N LEU A 479 2.19 11.13 -16.18
CA LEU A 479 3.45 10.44 -16.46
C LEU A 479 4.63 11.42 -16.46
N THR A 480 4.44 12.59 -17.07
CA THR A 480 5.43 13.68 -17.09
C THR A 480 5.78 14.12 -15.65
N GLN A 481 4.78 14.37 -14.83
CA GLN A 481 4.99 14.78 -13.44
C GLN A 481 5.73 13.71 -12.64
N ARG A 482 5.31 12.47 -12.75
CA ARG A 482 5.94 11.34 -12.03
C ARG A 482 7.40 11.14 -12.46
N THR A 483 7.68 11.20 -13.77
CA THR A 483 9.05 11.09 -14.30
C THR A 483 9.96 12.19 -13.76
N ARG A 484 9.45 13.43 -13.67
CA ARG A 484 10.17 14.56 -13.08
C ARG A 484 10.45 14.40 -11.58
N LEU A 485 9.57 13.73 -10.83
CA LEU A 485 9.76 13.46 -9.40
C LEU A 485 10.83 12.40 -9.11
N LEU A 486 11.18 11.56 -10.09
CA LEU A 486 12.24 10.58 -9.93
C LEU A 486 13.64 11.20 -9.91
N VAL A 487 13.84 12.33 -10.56
CA VAL A 487 15.15 13.01 -10.54
C VAL A 487 15.31 13.86 -9.27
N PRO A 488 16.53 14.02 -8.73
CA PRO A 488 17.79 13.45 -9.23
C PRO A 488 17.96 11.96 -8.92
N ILE A 489 18.56 11.23 -9.88
CA ILE A 489 18.94 9.81 -9.72
C ILE A 489 20.46 9.71 -9.67
N SER A 490 21.02 9.23 -8.58
CA SER A 490 22.45 9.08 -8.38
C SER A 490 22.89 7.64 -8.61
N LEU A 491 23.73 7.38 -9.60
CA LEU A 491 24.18 6.05 -10.02
C LEU A 491 25.64 5.84 -9.66
N TYR A 492 25.92 4.83 -8.85
CA TYR A 492 27.20 4.66 -8.18
C TYR A 492 28.10 3.61 -8.85
N PHE A 493 29.42 3.80 -8.71
CA PHE A 493 30.45 2.93 -9.29
C PHE A 493 31.51 2.55 -8.25
N HIS A 494 32.09 1.37 -8.42
CA HIS A 494 33.34 1.06 -7.73
C HIS A 494 34.47 1.97 -8.23
N ASN A 495 35.57 2.01 -7.46
CA ASN A 495 36.72 2.82 -7.81
C ASN A 495 37.26 2.44 -9.19
N ASP A 496 37.54 3.47 -10.02
CA ASP A 496 38.11 3.36 -11.36
C ASP A 496 37.31 2.51 -12.39
N ILE A 497 36.02 2.28 -12.11
CA ILE A 497 35.07 1.60 -13.01
C ILE A 497 34.25 2.66 -13.75
N PRO A 498 33.92 2.43 -15.06
CA PRO A 498 34.32 1.32 -15.93
C PRO A 498 35.74 1.46 -16.50
N ASN A 499 36.29 0.36 -17.01
CA ASN A 499 37.59 0.24 -17.66
C ASN A 499 38.74 0.81 -16.82
N PRO A 500 39.21 0.09 -15.77
CA PRO A 500 40.32 0.54 -14.91
C PRO A 500 41.58 0.86 -15.67
N ASN A 501 42.28 1.93 -15.27
CA ASN A 501 43.53 2.42 -15.87
C ASN A 501 43.41 2.90 -17.33
N SER A 502 42.18 3.06 -17.87
CA SER A 502 42.02 3.60 -19.21
C SER A 502 41.97 5.13 -19.22
N TRP A 503 42.52 5.72 -20.29
CA TRP A 503 42.40 7.14 -20.62
C TRP A 503 41.25 7.47 -21.58
N ASP A 504 40.53 6.44 -22.02
CA ASP A 504 39.38 6.64 -22.93
C ASP A 504 38.26 7.45 -22.23
N THR A 505 37.48 8.14 -23.03
CA THR A 505 36.31 8.92 -22.57
C THR A 505 34.99 8.16 -22.75
N VAL A 506 35.03 7.01 -23.40
CA VAL A 506 33.88 6.13 -23.67
C VAL A 506 34.16 4.72 -23.20
N THR A 507 33.13 3.90 -23.05
CA THR A 507 33.19 2.49 -22.70
C THR A 507 32.16 1.69 -23.47
N THR A 508 32.40 0.40 -23.64
CA THR A 508 31.41 -0.56 -24.13
C THR A 508 30.63 -1.25 -22.99
N GLN A 509 31.00 -1.00 -21.73
CA GLN A 509 30.30 -1.59 -20.60
C GLN A 509 28.95 -0.90 -20.38
N ASN A 510 27.93 -1.71 -20.10
CA ASN A 510 26.61 -1.26 -19.69
C ASN A 510 26.58 -0.92 -18.20
N TYR A 511 25.79 0.09 -17.82
CA TYR A 511 25.67 0.46 -16.40
C TYR A 511 25.10 -0.68 -15.54
N SER A 512 24.15 -1.46 -16.03
CA SER A 512 23.60 -2.60 -15.28
C SER A 512 24.69 -3.60 -14.89
N ASP A 513 25.62 -3.92 -15.80
CA ASP A 513 26.72 -4.84 -15.52
C ASP A 513 27.65 -4.28 -14.44
N THR A 514 27.97 -2.97 -14.53
CA THR A 514 28.78 -2.30 -13.52
C THR A 514 28.11 -2.24 -12.17
N TYR A 515 26.78 -2.06 -12.14
CA TYR A 515 25.97 -2.08 -10.93
C TYR A 515 25.96 -3.46 -10.26
N PHE A 516 25.64 -4.53 -11.00
CA PHE A 516 25.62 -5.87 -10.43
C PHE A 516 27.00 -6.30 -9.92
N ALA A 517 28.05 -5.98 -10.67
CA ALA A 517 29.41 -6.22 -10.21
C ALA A 517 29.75 -5.43 -8.92
N TYR A 518 29.23 -4.19 -8.81
CA TYR A 518 29.44 -3.37 -7.61
C TYR A 518 28.67 -3.92 -6.40
N MET A 519 27.43 -4.35 -6.57
CA MET A 519 26.63 -4.97 -5.51
C MET A 519 27.30 -6.23 -4.95
N GLN A 520 27.94 -7.05 -5.80
CA GLN A 520 28.71 -8.22 -5.35
C GLN A 520 29.92 -7.87 -4.48
N MET A 521 30.36 -6.63 -4.49
CA MET A 521 31.49 -6.17 -3.69
C MET A 521 31.11 -5.74 -2.26
N GLN A 522 29.84 -5.73 -1.88
CA GLN A 522 29.37 -5.24 -0.58
C GLN A 522 30.11 -5.90 0.60
N ASP A 523 30.30 -7.22 0.59
CA ASP A 523 31.05 -7.94 1.62
C ASP A 523 32.52 -7.55 1.67
N LYS A 524 33.12 -7.23 0.53
CA LYS A 524 34.48 -6.71 0.47
C LYS A 524 34.55 -5.33 1.12
N TYR A 525 33.59 -4.46 0.85
CA TYR A 525 33.50 -3.14 1.49
C TYR A 525 33.31 -3.25 3.01
N ARG A 526 32.45 -4.14 3.49
CA ARG A 526 32.29 -4.41 4.92
C ARG A 526 33.59 -4.81 5.58
N ARG A 527 34.31 -5.78 4.99
CA ARG A 527 35.61 -6.27 5.54
C ARG A 527 36.68 -5.19 5.54
N GLU A 528 36.88 -4.52 4.42
CA GLU A 528 38.00 -3.57 4.28
C GLU A 528 37.78 -2.28 5.08
N PHE A 529 36.54 -1.77 5.12
CA PHE A 529 36.22 -0.56 5.88
C PHE A 529 36.21 -0.80 7.39
N SER A 530 35.77 -1.96 7.86
CA SER A 530 35.75 -2.31 9.30
C SER A 530 37.07 -2.85 9.83
N LYS A 531 38.08 -3.07 8.99
CA LYS A 531 39.35 -3.66 9.35
C LYS A 531 40.09 -2.83 10.40
N GLY A 532 40.53 -3.49 11.47
CA GLY A 532 41.32 -2.85 12.56
C GLY A 532 40.47 -2.04 13.56
N LEU A 533 39.15 -2.05 13.46
CA LEU A 533 38.27 -1.41 14.43
C LEU A 533 37.93 -2.35 15.60
N ASP A 534 37.67 -1.76 16.78
CA ASP A 534 37.04 -2.46 17.89
C ASP A 534 35.61 -2.92 17.55
N ARG A 535 34.99 -3.71 18.43
CA ARG A 535 33.69 -4.34 18.15
C ARG A 535 32.59 -3.32 17.82
N THR A 536 32.44 -2.28 18.62
CA THR A 536 31.36 -1.28 18.46
C THR A 536 31.54 -0.49 17.17
N ARG A 537 32.76 0.04 16.93
CA ARG A 537 33.06 0.78 15.71
C ARG A 537 33.02 -0.09 14.46
N ARG A 538 33.27 -1.41 14.60
CA ARG A 538 33.11 -2.36 13.50
C ARG A 538 31.64 -2.55 13.11
N GLU A 539 30.76 -2.70 14.09
CA GLU A 539 29.31 -2.80 13.86
C GLU A 539 28.80 -1.52 13.16
N GLU A 540 29.17 -0.33 13.65
CA GLU A 540 28.83 0.95 13.02
C GLU A 540 29.35 1.08 11.58
N ALA A 541 30.58 0.64 11.34
CA ALA A 541 31.17 0.67 10.00
C ALA A 541 30.44 -0.27 9.02
N VAL A 542 30.07 -1.47 9.46
CA VAL A 542 29.30 -2.42 8.67
C VAL A 542 27.90 -1.85 8.37
N ASP A 543 27.22 -1.32 9.39
CA ASP A 543 25.90 -0.69 9.23
C ASP A 543 25.96 0.50 8.25
N SER A 544 27.05 1.29 8.26
CA SER A 544 27.24 2.40 7.32
C SER A 544 27.42 1.93 5.87
N ILE A 545 28.12 0.80 5.64
CA ILE A 545 28.24 0.18 4.32
C ILE A 545 26.87 -0.35 3.86
N ASP A 546 26.15 -1.05 4.72
CA ASP A 546 24.85 -1.63 4.39
C ASP A 546 23.84 -0.56 4.02
N ASN A 547 23.77 0.52 4.80
CA ASN A 547 22.93 1.67 4.50
C ASN A 547 23.32 2.37 3.19
N PHE A 548 24.61 2.39 2.84
CA PHE A 548 25.05 2.94 1.56
C PHE A 548 24.63 2.05 0.39
N PHE A 549 24.85 0.74 0.47
CA PHE A 549 24.52 -0.17 -0.63
C PHE A 549 22.99 -0.28 -0.81
N ALA A 550 22.22 -0.51 0.25
CA ALA A 550 20.77 -0.63 0.17
C ALA A 550 20.06 0.72 -0.09
N GLY A 551 20.38 1.74 0.71
CA GLY A 551 19.66 3.02 0.66
C GLY A 551 20.18 4.01 -0.37
N LYS A 552 21.29 3.71 -1.08
CA LYS A 552 21.82 4.58 -2.14
C LYS A 552 22.03 3.83 -3.45
N VAL A 553 22.83 2.75 -3.43
CA VAL A 553 23.21 2.07 -4.68
C VAL A 553 22.01 1.33 -5.28
N GLU A 554 21.34 0.49 -4.49
CA GLU A 554 20.18 -0.32 -4.91
C GLU A 554 18.94 0.54 -5.15
N GLU A 555 18.62 1.45 -4.22
CA GLU A 555 17.46 2.34 -4.35
C GLU A 555 17.51 3.18 -5.64
N ASN A 556 18.67 3.78 -5.96
CA ASN A 556 18.79 4.59 -7.17
C ASN A 556 18.83 3.75 -8.46
N TYR A 557 19.32 2.51 -8.42
CA TYR A 557 19.19 1.62 -9.57
C TYR A 557 17.71 1.28 -9.84
N ASN A 558 16.91 1.01 -8.82
CA ASN A 558 15.49 0.79 -8.97
C ASN A 558 14.76 2.02 -9.51
N ARG A 559 15.14 3.23 -9.04
CA ARG A 559 14.64 4.50 -9.61
C ARG A 559 15.04 4.68 -11.06
N LEU A 560 16.24 4.26 -11.48
CA LEU A 560 16.65 4.28 -12.88
C LEU A 560 15.74 3.38 -13.75
N ILE A 561 15.44 2.17 -13.26
CA ILE A 561 14.56 1.25 -13.99
C ILE A 561 13.15 1.83 -14.14
N GLU A 562 12.59 2.40 -13.07
CA GLU A 562 11.29 3.07 -13.10
C GLU A 562 11.31 4.28 -14.08
N PHE A 563 12.32 5.15 -13.97
CA PHE A 563 12.53 6.27 -14.85
C PHE A 563 12.59 5.84 -16.32
N THR A 564 13.31 4.75 -16.61
CA THR A 564 13.46 4.23 -17.98
C THR A 564 12.14 3.73 -18.56
N LYS A 565 11.31 3.05 -17.74
CA LYS A 565 9.97 2.60 -18.15
C LYS A 565 9.07 3.80 -18.48
N MET A 566 9.03 4.81 -17.60
CA MET A 566 8.21 6.01 -17.82
C MET A 566 8.70 6.81 -19.03
N MET A 567 10.00 6.90 -19.22
CA MET A 567 10.57 7.55 -20.40
C MET A 567 10.15 6.83 -21.70
N LYS A 568 10.14 5.49 -21.69
CA LYS A 568 9.65 4.71 -22.85
C LYS A 568 8.20 5.06 -23.19
N GLU A 569 7.31 5.09 -22.18
CA GLU A 569 5.90 5.42 -22.39
C GLU A 569 5.69 6.87 -22.89
N LEU A 570 6.49 7.81 -22.40
CA LEU A 570 6.46 9.19 -22.90
C LEU A 570 6.84 9.26 -24.39
N LEU A 571 7.89 8.55 -24.79
CA LEU A 571 8.34 8.49 -26.18
C LEU A 571 7.31 7.78 -27.08
N GLU A 572 6.72 6.68 -26.61
CA GLU A 572 5.62 5.98 -27.30
C GLU A 572 4.38 6.87 -27.47
N SER A 573 4.19 7.84 -26.57
CA SER A 573 3.12 8.83 -26.63
C SER A 573 3.47 10.06 -27.48
N GLY A 574 4.60 10.05 -28.22
CA GLY A 574 5.02 11.14 -29.10
C GLY A 574 5.75 12.28 -28.40
N GLN A 575 6.12 12.14 -27.13
CA GLN A 575 6.85 13.20 -26.41
C GLN A 575 8.33 13.19 -26.78
N LYS A 576 8.98 14.37 -26.73
CA LYS A 576 10.43 14.52 -26.81
C LYS A 576 11.03 14.62 -25.42
N VAL A 577 12.18 14.01 -25.23
CA VAL A 577 12.83 13.91 -23.92
C VAL A 577 14.28 14.40 -23.99
N ALA A 578 14.65 15.39 -23.18
CA ALA A 578 16.05 15.78 -23.00
C ALA A 578 16.52 15.49 -21.58
N ILE A 579 17.59 14.69 -21.45
CA ILE A 579 18.11 14.22 -20.16
C ILE A 579 19.44 14.90 -19.88
N THR A 580 19.54 15.57 -18.72
CA THR A 580 20.79 16.18 -18.27
C THR A 580 21.51 15.27 -17.28
N ILE A 581 22.74 14.86 -17.62
CA ILE A 581 23.56 13.92 -16.85
C ILE A 581 24.84 14.59 -16.40
N LYS A 582 25.16 14.50 -15.10
CA LYS A 582 26.41 14.96 -14.48
C LYS A 582 27.28 13.80 -14.05
N GLY A 583 28.61 13.92 -14.25
CA GLY A 583 29.57 12.90 -13.84
C GLY A 583 30.55 13.41 -12.77
N PHE A 584 30.73 12.59 -11.72
CA PHE A 584 31.60 12.88 -10.57
C PHE A 584 32.56 11.73 -10.29
N THR A 585 33.73 12.05 -9.71
CA THR A 585 34.73 11.07 -9.29
C THR A 585 35.30 11.43 -7.92
N SER A 586 35.82 10.43 -7.19
CA SER A 586 36.65 10.65 -6.00
C SER A 586 37.99 11.31 -6.36
N PRO A 587 38.71 11.95 -5.42
CA PRO A 587 39.91 12.77 -5.71
C PRO A 587 41.19 11.97 -6.00
N LEU A 588 41.11 10.64 -6.11
CA LEU A 588 42.30 9.72 -6.15
C LEU A 588 43.26 9.89 -7.34
N ASN A 589 42.82 10.51 -8.45
CA ASN A 589 43.65 10.65 -9.67
C ASN A 589 43.84 12.11 -10.10
N THR A 590 44.56 12.32 -11.21
CA THR A 590 44.69 13.66 -11.82
C THR A 590 43.32 14.21 -12.27
N VAL A 591 43.25 15.51 -12.43
CA VAL A 591 42.02 16.15 -12.89
C VAL A 591 41.59 15.61 -14.27
N GLU A 592 42.56 15.51 -15.19
CA GLU A 592 42.29 15.04 -16.56
C GLU A 592 41.81 13.58 -16.57
N TYR A 593 42.49 12.67 -15.86
CA TYR A 593 42.04 11.28 -15.74
C TYR A 593 40.61 11.17 -15.18
N ASN A 594 40.32 11.93 -14.11
CA ASN A 594 39.04 11.94 -13.46
C ASN A 594 37.93 12.51 -14.36
N ASN A 595 38.23 13.50 -15.20
CA ASN A 595 37.28 14.00 -16.20
C ASN A 595 36.98 12.92 -17.26
N ASN A 596 37.99 12.18 -17.72
CA ASN A 596 37.79 11.09 -18.66
C ASN A 596 37.01 9.94 -18.03
N LEU A 597 37.29 9.60 -16.76
CA LEU A 597 36.52 8.60 -16.01
C LEU A 597 35.04 9.02 -15.84
N ALA A 598 34.77 10.30 -15.55
CA ALA A 598 33.40 10.81 -15.46
C ALA A 598 32.66 10.66 -16.81
N LYS A 599 33.32 10.96 -17.92
CA LYS A 599 32.74 10.74 -19.27
C LYS A 599 32.50 9.27 -19.56
N ARG A 600 33.43 8.36 -19.19
CA ARG A 600 33.23 6.90 -19.32
C ARG A 600 32.02 6.41 -18.54
N ARG A 601 31.81 6.91 -17.30
CA ARG A 601 30.63 6.59 -16.48
C ARG A 601 29.34 7.05 -17.15
N ILE A 602 29.32 8.25 -17.72
CA ILE A 602 28.19 8.74 -18.50
C ILE A 602 27.96 7.84 -19.72
N SER A 603 29.02 7.46 -20.45
CA SER A 603 28.92 6.55 -21.60
C SER A 603 28.32 5.19 -21.21
N SER A 604 28.60 4.65 -20.01
CA SER A 604 28.00 3.39 -19.59
C SER A 604 26.48 3.49 -19.35
N LEU A 605 25.98 4.64 -18.93
CA LEU A 605 24.54 4.90 -18.81
C LEU A 605 23.88 5.05 -20.20
N VAL A 606 24.56 5.71 -21.13
CA VAL A 606 24.07 5.79 -22.53
C VAL A 606 23.96 4.39 -23.13
N ASN A 607 24.96 3.52 -22.90
CA ASN A 607 24.91 2.12 -23.33
C ASN A 607 23.73 1.37 -22.67
N PHE A 608 23.43 1.65 -21.41
CA PHE A 608 22.27 1.09 -20.73
C PHE A 608 20.96 1.44 -21.47
N PHE A 609 20.76 2.71 -21.84
CA PHE A 609 19.58 3.11 -22.61
C PHE A 609 19.60 2.50 -24.03
N ASP A 610 20.74 2.50 -24.70
CA ASP A 610 20.86 1.96 -26.06
C ASP A 610 20.56 0.45 -26.13
N GLU A 611 20.85 -0.30 -25.09
CA GLU A 611 20.64 -1.75 -25.00
C GLU A 611 19.34 -2.16 -24.30
N TYR A 612 18.63 -1.21 -23.68
CA TYR A 612 17.41 -1.49 -22.93
C TYR A 612 16.36 -2.17 -23.81
N GLU A 613 15.76 -3.28 -23.31
CA GLU A 613 14.78 -4.09 -24.04
C GLU A 613 15.17 -4.33 -25.51
N SER A 614 16.39 -4.80 -25.73
CA SER A 614 16.95 -5.09 -27.06
C SER A 614 17.08 -3.86 -27.97
N GLY A 615 17.20 -2.67 -27.40
CA GLY A 615 17.48 -1.43 -28.15
C GLY A 615 16.23 -0.66 -28.53
N VAL A 616 15.18 -0.72 -27.71
CA VAL A 616 13.90 -0.02 -27.96
C VAL A 616 14.07 1.48 -28.14
N PHE A 617 15.09 2.11 -27.51
CA PHE A 617 15.31 3.55 -27.58
C PHE A 617 16.08 4.00 -28.84
N ARG A 618 16.71 3.12 -29.60
CA ARG A 618 17.53 3.49 -30.78
C ARG A 618 16.75 4.32 -31.76
N GLN A 619 15.54 3.91 -32.11
CA GLN A 619 14.67 4.65 -33.02
C GLN A 619 14.40 6.09 -32.54
N TYR A 620 14.23 6.30 -31.23
CA TYR A 620 13.96 7.63 -30.65
C TYR A 620 15.22 8.48 -30.52
N ILE A 621 16.40 7.87 -30.43
CA ILE A 621 17.68 8.57 -30.49
C ILE A 621 17.96 8.99 -31.94
N GLU A 622 17.78 8.11 -32.92
CA GLU A 622 18.02 8.34 -34.32
C GLU A 622 17.11 9.43 -34.91
N ASN A 623 15.85 9.51 -34.48
CA ASN A 623 14.90 10.52 -34.92
C ASN A 623 14.91 11.82 -34.10
N GLY A 624 15.79 11.91 -33.10
CA GLY A 624 15.97 13.12 -32.28
C GLY A 624 14.88 13.36 -31.20
N GLN A 625 14.12 12.34 -30.82
CA GLN A 625 13.17 12.42 -29.75
C GLN A 625 13.84 12.24 -28.37
N ILE A 626 15.08 11.69 -28.34
CA ILE A 626 15.91 11.65 -27.12
C ILE A 626 17.15 12.53 -27.36
N GLU A 627 17.37 13.48 -26.45
CA GLU A 627 18.57 14.29 -26.38
C GLU A 627 19.31 14.04 -25.06
N TYR A 628 20.65 13.91 -25.13
CA TYR A 628 21.48 13.81 -23.94
C TYR A 628 22.34 15.06 -23.76
N LYS A 629 22.23 15.73 -22.60
CA LYS A 629 23.06 16.89 -22.20
C LYS A 629 24.06 16.43 -21.13
N PHE A 630 25.37 16.52 -21.42
CA PHE A 630 26.42 15.99 -20.55
C PHE A 630 27.26 17.07 -19.88
N VAL A 631 27.54 16.90 -18.58
CA VAL A 631 28.50 17.72 -17.82
C VAL A 631 29.41 16.84 -16.98
N ALA A 632 30.69 16.78 -17.30
CA ALA A 632 31.68 16.02 -16.56
C ALA A 632 32.45 16.94 -15.59
N PHE A 633 32.22 16.80 -14.29
CA PHE A 633 32.91 17.55 -13.24
C PHE A 633 34.20 16.87 -12.76
N GLY A 634 34.36 15.56 -13.00
CA GLY A 634 35.46 14.78 -12.47
C GLY A 634 35.55 14.94 -10.94
N LYS A 635 36.75 15.28 -10.43
CA LYS A 635 36.97 15.48 -9.00
C LYS A 635 36.76 16.91 -8.48
N THR A 636 36.43 17.87 -9.34
CA THR A 636 36.38 19.30 -8.97
C THR A 636 35.31 19.62 -7.94
N MET A 637 34.30 18.75 -7.81
CA MET A 637 33.20 18.85 -6.85
C MET A 637 33.29 17.84 -5.70
N ALA A 638 34.42 17.12 -5.56
CA ALA A 638 34.60 16.17 -4.48
C ALA A 638 34.66 16.88 -3.11
N ALA A 639 34.01 16.31 -2.09
CA ALA A 639 33.99 16.87 -0.75
C ALA A 639 35.42 16.90 -0.14
N ALA A 640 35.74 18.00 0.53
CA ALA A 640 37.09 18.23 1.08
C ALA A 640 37.54 17.20 2.13
N ASN A 641 36.63 16.47 2.74
CA ASN A 641 36.89 15.44 3.74
C ASN A 641 37.07 14.04 3.14
N VAL A 642 37.07 13.88 1.82
CA VAL A 642 37.30 12.60 1.14
C VAL A 642 38.81 12.43 0.89
N SER A 643 39.37 11.31 1.37
CA SER A 643 40.82 11.00 1.22
C SER A 643 41.19 10.81 -0.24
N ASP A 644 42.31 11.44 -0.65
CA ASP A 644 43.00 11.27 -1.92
C ASP A 644 44.26 10.39 -1.84
N ASP A 645 44.55 9.82 -0.65
CA ASP A 645 45.69 8.94 -0.43
C ASP A 645 45.42 7.54 -1.02
N ARG A 646 46.23 7.17 -2.02
CA ARG A 646 46.17 5.85 -2.67
C ARG A 646 46.61 4.70 -1.77
N ASN A 647 47.41 4.99 -0.73
CA ASN A 647 47.92 4.00 0.23
C ASN A 647 46.88 3.71 1.32
N ASP A 648 45.99 4.65 1.61
CA ASP A 648 44.89 4.46 2.55
C ASP A 648 43.62 4.03 1.84
N GLN A 649 43.62 2.81 1.28
CA GLN A 649 42.47 2.25 0.57
C GLN A 649 41.21 2.16 1.43
N ARG A 650 41.35 2.02 2.73
CA ARG A 650 40.21 2.00 3.65
C ARG A 650 39.39 3.28 3.56
N ASN A 651 40.05 4.44 3.58
CA ASN A 651 39.34 5.75 3.57
C ASN A 651 39.13 6.30 2.16
N SER A 652 40.03 6.00 1.22
CA SER A 652 39.94 6.53 -0.16
C SER A 652 39.10 5.67 -1.11
N VAL A 653 38.95 4.36 -0.83
CA VAL A 653 38.18 3.42 -1.67
C VAL A 653 36.95 2.88 -0.97
N TYR A 654 37.11 2.28 0.23
CA TYR A 654 36.06 1.51 0.90
C TYR A 654 35.19 2.34 1.85
N ASN A 655 35.57 3.59 2.15
CA ASN A 655 34.74 4.50 2.95
C ASN A 655 33.49 4.91 2.19
N PRO A 656 32.27 4.82 2.80
CA PRO A 656 31.03 5.26 2.18
C PRO A 656 31.06 6.71 1.68
N ALA A 657 31.77 7.63 2.35
CA ALA A 657 31.92 9.00 1.90
C ALA A 657 32.66 9.09 0.56
N ALA A 658 33.77 8.35 0.41
CA ALA A 658 34.50 8.27 -0.85
C ALA A 658 33.68 7.53 -1.95
N ALA A 659 32.91 6.53 -1.56
CA ALA A 659 32.03 5.80 -2.47
C ALA A 659 30.92 6.70 -3.06
N ARG A 660 30.37 7.62 -2.26
CA ARG A 660 29.36 8.60 -2.71
C ARG A 660 29.86 9.56 -3.79
N GLU A 661 31.15 9.86 -3.83
CA GLU A 661 31.74 10.73 -4.86
C GLU A 661 31.86 10.05 -6.23
N ARG A 662 31.80 8.73 -6.29
CA ARG A 662 31.96 7.93 -7.51
C ARG A 662 30.61 7.65 -8.15
N ARG A 663 30.02 8.67 -8.76
CA ARG A 663 28.67 8.59 -9.30
C ARG A 663 28.50 9.39 -10.59
N ILE A 664 27.43 9.10 -11.26
CA ILE A 664 26.79 10.00 -12.20
C ILE A 664 25.40 10.34 -11.68
N GLU A 665 24.84 11.46 -12.08
CA GLU A 665 23.52 11.90 -11.68
C GLU A 665 22.71 12.30 -12.89
N ILE A 666 21.52 11.71 -13.06
CA ILE A 666 20.47 12.27 -13.90
C ILE A 666 19.83 13.38 -13.08
N ILE A 667 20.07 14.64 -13.42
CA ILE A 667 19.66 15.78 -12.58
C ILE A 667 18.37 16.44 -13.04
N ALA A 668 18.04 16.30 -14.32
CA ALA A 668 16.85 16.89 -14.91
C ALA A 668 16.38 16.08 -16.12
N ILE A 669 15.10 16.11 -16.34
CA ILE A 669 14.45 15.67 -17.56
C ILE A 669 13.53 16.79 -18.07
N GLU A 670 13.71 17.21 -19.29
CA GLU A 670 12.84 18.12 -20.03
C GLU A 670 11.96 17.26 -20.95
N ILE A 671 10.65 17.46 -20.91
CA ILE A 671 9.66 16.70 -21.68
C ILE A 671 8.82 17.72 -22.45
N GLU A 672 8.78 17.59 -23.76
CA GLU A 672 8.08 18.49 -24.67
C GLU A 672 7.17 17.66 -25.60
N SER A 673 5.94 18.15 -25.84
CA SER A 673 5.08 17.62 -26.91
C SER A 673 5.61 18.06 -28.26
N GLU A 674 5.48 17.21 -29.28
CA GLU A 674 5.77 17.61 -30.67
C GLU A 674 4.92 18.77 -31.17
#